data_c179c188de1e026774cf2b2e8931f1f7
#
_entry.id   c179c188de1e026774cf2b2e8931f1f7
#
_cell.length_a   1.000
_cell.length_b   1.000
_cell.length_c   1.000
_cell.angle_alpha   90.00
_cell.angle_beta   90.00
_cell.angle_gamma   90.00
#
_symmetry.space_group_name_H-M   'P 1'
#
loop_
_entity.id
_entity.type
_entity.pdbx_description
1 polymer ?
#
loop_
_entity_poly.entity_id
_entity_poly.type
_entity_poly.pdbx_seq_one_letter_code
_entity_poly.pdbx_strand_id
1 'polypeptide(L)'
;MWNNQVFSRKSTNKRKAVLITVVFLTAVLSGILSIEARHADTEFLLPDTTPAEIMSNRRTQADPDAPPVKNRLDLEGYEKKLENNRLEIWFRESLDAIRVVDKQSGYVWGTLSQDKPEELNKKWSAMAHSLCTLEYYDERNKETRVSLSDAAVSTQYSWADSAMTCAVQLKKQGISLTFRMILEEDGITFAVKDDSIEEKGDYWLKSLYFVPFLGCTLEDELDGYMFVPDGPGALIRYAKAASYVSHFEKKVYGMDVATDRTQSANDLMANRPNDYMVEEPTIVMPVYGIVHGVRQNAVFAEIESGEEYASILAYPAGVTTPYNWVSARFDYRQTYEQPIGREGSGITRVQQERNHMSPQIRFRFLNGKQADYNGMAVVYRNILNEKGIIGKERIDEDIPLRLDMVGTEIKKGFLFNGQSLLTTVQDASAIIDSLRGLKINNLTVTYKGWQEGGFSGARFGNLNFASRVGSRKDFERLRDMITQEGGRFYLSFNPSTANEDQIRPASYASGMLSRQLARKTRSNSDIMYDETYFIQPAKATSLINKAYQTLTGFDLHIEGVGSLLYSDFTRDKTVVRSEAKAQLLETLKALEETGVALNGGNSFLWGNMEELFDIPVVNSQYLFETDTVPFLQIVLKGHIDYYAPYVNQGGYSQGAILKMIEYGAYPSFFVMGAENRALVNTPLEEYFSLNYDDWKASIENVYSQVNRALAPVEGREIQEHRVIRQGLVRILYEGDVCLYVNYNSQEEMIDDTVVPAYGFIVKGADES
;
A
#
# COMPACT_ATOMS: atom_id res chain seq x y z
N MET A 1 -59.04 24.61 60.11
CA MET A 1 -58.31 23.37 60.40
C MET A 1 -57.78 22.76 59.06
N TRP A 2 -56.89 23.41 58.45
CA TRP A 2 -56.19 22.86 57.26
C TRP A 2 -54.89 23.68 57.11
N ASN A 3 -53.78 23.17 57.61
CA ASN A 3 -52.43 23.63 57.22
C ASN A 3 -51.33 23.09 58.16
N ASN A 4 -51.16 21.80 58.30
CA ASN A 4 -49.96 21.32 59.02
C ASN A 4 -49.48 19.91 58.62
N GLN A 5 -49.82 19.42 57.44
CA GLN A 5 -49.30 18.12 57.01
C GLN A 5 -48.42 18.09 55.75
N VAL A 6 -48.15 19.25 55.14
CA VAL A 6 -47.37 19.30 53.88
C VAL A 6 -45.85 19.51 54.11
N PHE A 7 -45.43 20.03 55.28
CA PHE A 7 -44.03 20.35 55.55
C PHE A 7 -43.17 19.19 56.07
N SER A 8 -43.79 18.10 56.53
CA SER A 8 -43.02 16.97 57.09
C SER A 8 -42.51 15.95 56.03
N ARG A 9 -43.20 15.87 54.87
CA ARG A 9 -42.78 14.90 53.81
C ARG A 9 -41.64 15.38 52.92
N LYS A 10 -41.37 16.69 52.78
CA LYS A 10 -40.26 17.24 51.95
C LYS A 10 -38.89 17.12 52.63
N SER A 11 -38.84 17.12 53.95
CA SER A 11 -37.58 17.03 54.70
C SER A 11 -36.99 15.63 54.75
N THR A 12 -37.84 14.60 54.78
CA THR A 12 -37.44 13.18 54.78
C THR A 12 -36.95 12.71 53.41
N ASN A 13 -37.48 13.24 52.32
CA ASN A 13 -37.03 12.87 50.98
C ASN A 13 -35.69 13.53 50.60
N LYS A 14 -35.43 14.75 51.08
CA LYS A 14 -34.09 15.38 50.89
C LYS A 14 -32.99 14.65 51.70
N ARG A 15 -33.25 14.21 52.90
CA ARG A 15 -32.31 13.42 53.71
C ARG A 15 -32.07 12.03 53.12
N LYS A 16 -33.12 11.36 52.56
CA LYS A 16 -32.94 10.10 51.84
C LYS A 16 -32.17 10.28 50.51
N ALA A 17 -32.43 11.34 49.77
CA ALA A 17 -31.67 11.64 48.54
C ALA A 17 -30.20 11.93 48.83
N VAL A 18 -29.88 12.73 49.86
CA VAL A 18 -28.52 13.01 50.26
C VAL A 18 -27.83 11.73 50.78
N LEU A 19 -28.52 10.88 51.54
CA LEU A 19 -27.93 9.61 52.01
C LEU A 19 -27.67 8.65 50.86
N ILE A 20 -28.56 8.54 49.86
CA ILE A 20 -28.36 7.72 48.68
C ILE A 20 -27.20 8.25 47.84
N THR A 21 -27.08 9.59 47.68
CA THR A 21 -25.96 10.21 46.92
C THR A 21 -24.62 9.99 47.64
N VAL A 22 -24.56 10.09 48.97
CA VAL A 22 -23.36 9.81 49.75
C VAL A 22 -22.96 8.36 49.70
N VAL A 23 -23.95 7.42 49.77
CA VAL A 23 -23.68 5.97 49.64
C VAL A 23 -23.25 5.60 48.24
N PHE A 24 -23.76 6.27 47.21
CA PHE A 24 -23.32 6.05 45.83
C PHE A 24 -21.93 6.61 45.59
N LEU A 25 -21.61 7.82 46.12
CA LEU A 25 -20.27 8.39 46.05
C LEU A 25 -19.22 7.56 46.83
N THR A 26 -19.58 7.04 48.01
CA THR A 26 -18.67 6.16 48.76
C THR A 26 -18.49 4.79 48.09
N ALA A 27 -19.52 4.26 47.44
CA ALA A 27 -19.41 3.01 46.65
C ALA A 27 -18.56 3.22 45.38
N VAL A 28 -18.68 4.38 44.72
CA VAL A 28 -17.84 4.73 43.54
C VAL A 28 -16.40 5.00 43.97
N LEU A 29 -16.17 5.73 45.06
CA LEU A 29 -14.83 5.96 45.59
C LEU A 29 -14.14 4.68 46.11
N SER A 30 -14.90 3.78 46.76
CA SER A 30 -14.35 2.48 47.17
C SER A 30 -14.13 1.56 45.98
N GLY A 31 -14.95 1.66 44.91
CA GLY A 31 -14.72 0.99 43.64
C GLY A 31 -13.47 1.48 42.93
N ILE A 32 -13.26 2.80 42.88
CA ILE A 32 -12.05 3.41 42.28
C ILE A 32 -10.81 3.05 43.11
N LEU A 33 -10.86 3.16 44.45
CA LEU A 33 -9.75 2.78 45.31
C LEU A 33 -9.45 1.26 45.26
N SER A 34 -10.46 0.39 45.05
CA SER A 34 -10.18 -1.02 44.85
C SER A 34 -9.67 -1.37 43.45
N ILE A 35 -9.90 -0.51 42.46
CA ILE A 35 -9.28 -0.62 41.15
C ILE A 35 -7.82 -0.16 41.21
N GLU A 36 -7.52 0.97 41.88
CA GLU A 36 -6.14 1.42 42.08
C GLU A 36 -5.31 0.48 43.01
N ALA A 37 -5.91 -0.09 44.05
CA ALA A 37 -5.23 -1.06 44.90
C ALA A 37 -5.00 -2.44 44.24
N ARG A 38 -5.77 -2.79 43.19
CA ARG A 38 -5.50 -3.98 42.37
C ARG A 38 -4.46 -3.74 41.28
N HIS A 39 -4.14 -2.48 40.97
CA HIS A 39 -3.08 -2.15 40.03
C HIS A 39 -1.69 -2.00 40.68
N ALA A 40 -1.61 -2.04 42.02
CA ALA A 40 -0.33 -1.81 42.73
C ALA A 40 0.52 -3.07 42.98
N ASP A 41 -0.04 -4.31 42.76
CA ASP A 41 0.69 -5.56 43.04
C ASP A 41 0.58 -6.63 41.92
N THR A 42 0.08 -6.30 40.77
CA THR A 42 0.41 -7.06 39.60
C THR A 42 1.57 -6.31 38.91
N GLU A 43 2.80 -6.79 39.07
CA GLU A 43 3.70 -6.72 37.91
C GLU A 43 2.84 -7.18 36.74
N PHE A 44 2.38 -6.23 35.94
CA PHE A 44 2.02 -6.51 34.58
C PHE A 44 3.33 -6.96 33.97
N LEU A 45 3.62 -8.23 34.05
CA LEU A 45 4.34 -8.92 33.02
C LEU A 45 3.46 -8.65 31.78
N LEU A 46 3.74 -7.51 31.13
CA LEU A 46 3.43 -7.37 29.73
C LEU A 46 3.85 -8.72 29.16
N PRO A 47 2.95 -9.53 28.58
CA PRO A 47 3.40 -10.69 27.85
C PRO A 47 4.57 -10.16 27.01
N ASP A 48 5.60 -10.95 26.84
CA ASP A 48 6.74 -10.66 25.99
C ASP A 48 6.15 -10.28 24.61
N THR A 49 5.66 -9.06 24.54
CA THR A 49 5.01 -8.52 23.35
C THR A 49 6.19 -8.11 22.51
N THR A 50 6.59 -9.05 21.68
CA THR A 50 7.32 -8.74 20.46
C THR A 50 6.63 -7.51 19.89
N PRO A 51 7.30 -6.36 19.77
CA PRO A 51 6.68 -5.16 19.22
C PRO A 51 5.98 -5.49 17.90
N ALA A 52 4.90 -4.77 17.59
CA ALA A 52 4.13 -5.02 16.35
C ALA A 52 5.03 -5.02 15.11
N GLU A 53 6.12 -4.26 15.14
CA GLU A 53 7.14 -4.22 14.09
C GLU A 53 7.88 -5.54 13.88
N ILE A 54 7.82 -6.46 14.87
CA ILE A 54 8.53 -7.74 14.84
C ILE A 54 7.56 -8.92 14.63
N MET A 55 6.26 -8.65 14.53
CA MET A 55 5.21 -9.66 14.64
C MET A 55 5.23 -10.77 13.60
N SER A 56 5.98 -10.72 12.58
CA SER A 56 6.00 -11.75 11.55
C SER A 56 7.33 -12.44 11.37
N ASN A 57 8.15 -12.41 12.40
CA ASN A 57 9.51 -12.96 12.34
C ASN A 57 9.56 -14.46 12.51
N ARG A 58 8.71 -15.17 11.79
CA ARG A 58 8.89 -16.59 11.61
C ARG A 58 10.05 -16.81 10.67
N ARG A 59 10.75 -17.91 10.89
CA ARG A 59 11.84 -18.36 10.04
C ARG A 59 11.43 -18.31 8.56
N THR A 60 12.07 -17.46 7.77
CA THR A 60 11.80 -17.32 6.33
C THR A 60 12.82 -18.03 5.46
N GLN A 61 13.92 -18.51 6.05
CA GLN A 61 14.93 -19.26 5.31
C GLN A 61 14.45 -20.66 4.95
N ALA A 62 14.91 -21.14 3.80
CA ALA A 62 14.77 -22.55 3.45
C ALA A 62 15.38 -23.44 4.55
N ASP A 63 14.72 -24.53 4.89
CA ASP A 63 15.35 -25.59 5.64
C ASP A 63 16.30 -26.33 4.71
N PRO A 64 17.63 -26.33 4.96
CA PRO A 64 18.58 -27.04 4.10
C PRO A 64 18.33 -28.54 4.07
N ASP A 65 17.70 -29.10 5.12
CA ASP A 65 17.35 -30.51 5.25
C ASP A 65 15.92 -30.82 4.77
N ALA A 66 15.16 -29.80 4.30
CA ALA A 66 13.81 -30.02 3.79
C ALA A 66 13.83 -30.94 2.57
N PRO A 67 13.03 -32.02 2.58
CA PRO A 67 12.96 -32.89 1.42
C PRO A 67 12.41 -32.13 0.20
N PRO A 68 12.83 -32.52 -1.01
CA PRO A 68 12.23 -31.95 -2.23
C PRO A 68 10.71 -32.12 -2.23
N VAL A 69 10.02 -31.05 -2.57
CA VAL A 69 8.56 -31.09 -2.75
C VAL A 69 8.23 -32.06 -3.88
N LYS A 70 7.45 -33.07 -3.59
CA LYS A 70 7.05 -34.07 -4.58
C LYS A 70 6.07 -33.46 -5.59
N ASN A 71 6.26 -33.76 -6.86
CA ASN A 71 5.25 -33.54 -7.88
C ASN A 71 3.96 -34.25 -7.48
N ARG A 72 2.85 -33.51 -7.44
CA ARG A 72 1.52 -34.02 -7.13
C ARG A 72 0.62 -34.05 -8.36
N LEU A 73 1.06 -33.39 -9.41
CA LEU A 73 0.38 -33.32 -10.68
C LEU A 73 1.05 -34.27 -11.66
N ASP A 74 0.25 -35.10 -12.32
CA ASP A 74 0.67 -35.94 -13.43
C ASP A 74 0.23 -35.36 -14.77
N LEU A 75 0.60 -36.03 -15.84
CA LEU A 75 0.28 -35.64 -17.22
C LEU A 75 -0.77 -36.57 -17.85
N GLU A 76 -1.38 -37.47 -17.08
CA GLU A 76 -2.35 -38.42 -17.59
C GLU A 76 -3.59 -37.70 -18.15
N GLY A 77 -3.95 -38.01 -19.38
CA GLY A 77 -5.05 -37.37 -20.09
C GLY A 77 -4.76 -35.97 -20.64
N TYR A 78 -3.54 -35.47 -20.50
CA TYR A 78 -3.09 -34.21 -21.10
C TYR A 78 -2.28 -34.49 -22.38
N GLU A 79 -2.39 -33.62 -23.34
CA GLU A 79 -1.63 -33.65 -24.59
C GLU A 79 -0.64 -32.50 -24.64
N LYS A 80 0.64 -32.79 -24.98
CA LYS A 80 1.64 -31.73 -25.16
C LYS A 80 1.30 -30.89 -26.38
N LYS A 81 1.15 -29.58 -26.20
CA LYS A 81 0.77 -28.62 -27.24
C LYS A 81 1.88 -27.69 -27.65
N LEU A 82 2.64 -27.16 -26.68
CA LEU A 82 3.73 -26.22 -26.94
C LEU A 82 4.95 -26.62 -26.12
N GLU A 83 6.13 -26.27 -26.61
CA GLU A 83 7.36 -26.37 -25.83
C GLU A 83 8.39 -25.35 -26.30
N ASN A 84 9.29 -24.99 -25.39
CA ASN A 84 10.53 -24.26 -25.67
C ASN A 84 11.72 -24.97 -24.97
N ASN A 85 12.86 -24.31 -24.87
CA ASN A 85 14.03 -24.91 -24.21
C ASN A 85 13.84 -25.19 -22.72
N ARG A 86 12.92 -24.47 -22.06
CA ARG A 86 12.71 -24.52 -20.60
C ARG A 86 11.38 -25.14 -20.20
N LEU A 87 10.30 -24.87 -20.91
CA LEU A 87 8.94 -25.21 -20.51
C LEU A 87 8.26 -26.11 -21.52
N GLU A 88 7.38 -26.98 -21.04
CA GLU A 88 6.38 -27.69 -21.84
C GLU A 88 4.97 -27.33 -21.39
N ILE A 89 4.08 -27.08 -22.34
CA ILE A 89 2.66 -26.84 -22.08
C ILE A 89 1.86 -28.05 -22.51
N TRP A 90 1.18 -28.64 -21.55
CA TRP A 90 0.28 -29.76 -21.73
C TRP A 90 -1.14 -29.29 -21.50
N PHE A 91 -2.07 -29.68 -22.36
CA PHE A 91 -3.46 -29.23 -22.35
C PHE A 91 -4.42 -30.42 -22.35
N ARG A 92 -5.48 -30.30 -21.55
CA ARG A 92 -6.60 -31.23 -21.51
C ARG A 92 -7.89 -30.48 -21.81
N GLU A 93 -8.38 -30.63 -23.04
CA GLU A 93 -9.55 -29.90 -23.57
C GLU A 93 -10.83 -30.18 -22.78
N SER A 94 -11.03 -31.41 -22.31
CA SER A 94 -12.24 -31.81 -21.55
C SER A 94 -12.37 -31.11 -20.17
N LEU A 95 -11.33 -30.48 -19.68
CA LEU A 95 -11.28 -29.73 -18.41
C LEU A 95 -10.96 -28.25 -18.62
N ASP A 96 -10.61 -27.84 -19.85
CA ASP A 96 -10.05 -26.51 -20.15
C ASP A 96 -8.83 -26.18 -19.28
N ALA A 97 -8.01 -27.17 -19.00
CA ALA A 97 -6.92 -27.10 -18.03
C ALA A 97 -5.55 -27.31 -18.66
N ILE A 98 -4.52 -26.65 -18.08
CA ILE A 98 -3.12 -26.81 -18.46
C ILE A 98 -2.28 -27.46 -17.36
N ARG A 99 -1.18 -28.07 -17.81
CA ARG A 99 0.01 -28.39 -17.00
C ARG A 99 1.21 -27.69 -17.63
N VAL A 100 2.07 -27.15 -16.80
CA VAL A 100 3.35 -26.56 -17.23
C VAL A 100 4.45 -27.35 -16.59
N VAL A 101 5.29 -28.00 -17.40
CA VAL A 101 6.46 -28.72 -16.93
C VAL A 101 7.67 -27.80 -17.05
N ASP A 102 8.31 -27.50 -15.94
CA ASP A 102 9.62 -26.85 -15.93
C ASP A 102 10.69 -27.93 -16.14
N LYS A 103 11.33 -27.95 -17.31
CA LYS A 103 12.33 -28.95 -17.68
C LYS A 103 13.60 -28.88 -16.83
N GLN A 104 13.85 -27.72 -16.20
CA GLN A 104 15.04 -27.55 -15.37
C GLN A 104 14.91 -28.20 -14.00
N SER A 105 13.75 -28.04 -13.36
CA SER A 105 13.47 -28.65 -12.05
C SER A 105 12.73 -30.00 -12.17
N GLY A 106 12.11 -30.27 -13.31
CA GLY A 106 11.20 -31.40 -13.50
C GLY A 106 9.86 -31.22 -12.79
N TYR A 107 9.59 -30.04 -12.22
CA TYR A 107 8.36 -29.78 -11.49
C TYR A 107 7.19 -29.50 -12.43
N VAL A 108 6.00 -30.02 -12.08
CA VAL A 108 4.77 -29.83 -12.86
C VAL A 108 3.85 -28.85 -12.16
N TRP A 109 3.64 -27.72 -12.80
CA TRP A 109 2.68 -26.70 -12.38
C TRP A 109 1.32 -26.90 -13.02
N GLY A 110 0.27 -26.45 -12.35
CA GLY A 110 -1.08 -26.52 -12.86
C GLY A 110 -2.08 -26.11 -11.80
N THR A 111 -3.32 -26.56 -11.96
CA THR A 111 -4.41 -26.29 -11.04
C THR A 111 -4.60 -27.46 -10.06
N LEU A 112 -5.77 -28.09 -10.03
CA LEU A 112 -6.07 -29.21 -9.12
C LEU A 112 -5.31 -30.49 -9.49
N SER A 113 -4.99 -31.31 -8.49
CA SER A 113 -4.43 -32.66 -8.67
C SER A 113 -5.47 -33.71 -9.11
N GLN A 114 -6.73 -33.45 -8.80
CA GLN A 114 -7.85 -34.35 -9.12
C GLN A 114 -8.83 -33.72 -10.10
N ASP A 115 -9.38 -34.50 -11.01
CA ASP A 115 -10.37 -34.04 -11.99
C ASP A 115 -11.70 -33.64 -11.35
N LYS A 116 -12.07 -34.31 -10.26
CA LYS A 116 -13.32 -34.08 -9.52
C LYS A 116 -13.06 -34.15 -8.02
N PRO A 117 -12.51 -33.10 -7.43
CA PRO A 117 -12.28 -33.06 -6.00
C PRO A 117 -13.63 -33.11 -5.26
N GLU A 118 -13.77 -34.04 -4.32
CA GLU A 118 -15.00 -34.21 -3.53
C GLU A 118 -15.31 -32.99 -2.65
N GLU A 119 -14.29 -32.24 -2.29
CA GLU A 119 -14.38 -31.03 -1.44
C GLU A 119 -14.93 -29.81 -2.17
N LEU A 120 -14.99 -29.83 -3.51
CA LEU A 120 -15.47 -28.70 -4.29
C LEU A 120 -16.85 -28.97 -4.89
N ASN A 121 -17.77 -28.03 -4.75
CA ASN A 121 -18.97 -28.04 -5.55
C ASN A 121 -18.68 -27.79 -7.04
N LYS A 122 -19.63 -28.11 -7.91
CA LYS A 122 -19.46 -28.06 -9.36
C LYS A 122 -18.93 -26.71 -9.87
N LYS A 123 -19.37 -25.58 -9.29
CA LYS A 123 -18.95 -24.24 -9.73
C LYS A 123 -17.50 -23.93 -9.36
N TRP A 124 -17.10 -24.29 -8.13
CA TRP A 124 -15.72 -24.12 -7.71
C TRP A 124 -14.77 -25.07 -8.43
N SER A 125 -15.17 -26.31 -8.66
CA SER A 125 -14.39 -27.26 -9.46
C SER A 125 -14.18 -26.75 -10.90
N ALA A 126 -15.22 -26.22 -11.54
CA ALA A 126 -15.11 -25.63 -12.88
C ALA A 126 -14.14 -24.43 -12.90
N MET A 127 -14.24 -23.52 -11.93
CA MET A 127 -13.33 -22.38 -11.81
C MET A 127 -11.89 -22.82 -11.56
N ALA A 128 -11.71 -23.82 -10.71
CA ALA A 128 -10.38 -24.26 -10.28
C ALA A 128 -9.59 -24.95 -11.42
N HIS A 129 -10.23 -25.51 -12.41
CA HIS A 129 -9.55 -26.05 -13.61
C HIS A 129 -9.35 -25.02 -14.71
N SER A 130 -10.24 -24.04 -14.79
CA SER A 130 -10.42 -23.17 -15.95
C SER A 130 -9.21 -22.29 -16.27
N LEU A 131 -8.87 -22.18 -17.55
CA LEU A 131 -7.90 -21.20 -18.05
C LEU A 131 -8.41 -19.76 -17.94
N CYS A 132 -9.72 -19.56 -18.03
CA CYS A 132 -10.35 -18.27 -17.90
C CYS A 132 -11.71 -18.43 -17.22
N THR A 133 -11.99 -17.59 -16.24
CA THR A 133 -13.29 -17.52 -15.59
C THR A 133 -13.85 -16.11 -15.78
N LEU A 134 -15.13 -16.03 -16.13
CA LEU A 134 -15.83 -14.78 -16.39
C LEU A 134 -16.91 -14.55 -15.35
N GLU A 135 -17.12 -13.30 -15.00
CA GLU A 135 -18.27 -12.85 -14.24
C GLU A 135 -19.06 -11.85 -15.10
N TYR A 136 -20.38 -11.94 -15.05
CA TYR A 136 -21.28 -11.03 -15.76
C TYR A 136 -22.51 -10.69 -14.92
N TYR A 137 -23.11 -9.55 -15.21
CA TYR A 137 -24.41 -9.13 -14.67
C TYR A 137 -25.54 -9.58 -15.60
N ASP A 138 -26.62 -10.09 -15.01
CA ASP A 138 -27.87 -10.37 -15.75
C ASP A 138 -28.76 -9.10 -15.83
N GLU A 139 -29.90 -9.22 -16.53
CA GLU A 139 -30.91 -8.18 -16.69
C GLU A 139 -31.41 -7.55 -15.37
N ARG A 140 -31.19 -8.23 -14.24
CA ARG A 140 -31.57 -7.78 -12.89
C ARG A 140 -30.38 -7.29 -12.07
N ASN A 141 -29.24 -7.09 -12.70
CA ASN A 141 -27.96 -6.74 -12.07
C ASN A 141 -27.45 -7.82 -11.07
N LYS A 142 -27.91 -9.08 -11.25
CA LYS A 142 -27.40 -10.19 -10.44
C LYS A 142 -26.13 -10.72 -11.09
N GLU A 143 -25.12 -10.87 -10.25
CA GLU A 143 -23.84 -11.44 -10.62
C GLU A 143 -23.92 -12.96 -10.88
N THR A 144 -23.29 -13.39 -11.96
CA THR A 144 -23.15 -14.80 -12.31
C THR A 144 -21.73 -15.06 -12.77
N ARG A 145 -21.12 -16.13 -12.21
CA ARG A 145 -19.79 -16.61 -12.58
C ARG A 145 -19.94 -17.83 -13.48
N VAL A 146 -19.13 -17.88 -14.55
CA VAL A 146 -19.02 -19.01 -15.47
C VAL A 146 -17.54 -19.28 -15.78
N SER A 147 -17.22 -20.56 -15.92
CA SER A 147 -15.91 -21.04 -16.33
C SER A 147 -16.00 -21.64 -17.74
N LEU A 148 -14.88 -21.86 -18.42
CA LEU A 148 -14.88 -22.32 -19.81
C LEU A 148 -15.59 -23.67 -20.00
N SER A 149 -15.52 -24.57 -19.00
CA SER A 149 -16.19 -25.88 -19.00
C SER A 149 -17.70 -25.84 -18.70
N ASP A 150 -18.27 -24.67 -18.37
CA ASP A 150 -19.70 -24.55 -18.15
C ASP A 150 -20.49 -24.72 -19.44
N ALA A 151 -21.62 -25.45 -19.38
CA ALA A 151 -22.48 -25.73 -20.55
C ALA A 151 -23.02 -24.47 -21.26
N ALA A 152 -22.98 -23.31 -20.61
CA ALA A 152 -23.39 -22.04 -21.20
C ALA A 152 -22.29 -21.41 -22.06
N VAL A 153 -21.06 -21.90 -21.96
CA VAL A 153 -19.89 -21.39 -22.67
C VAL A 153 -19.55 -22.29 -23.86
N SER A 154 -19.23 -21.69 -24.98
CA SER A 154 -18.67 -22.37 -26.14
C SER A 154 -17.27 -21.87 -26.38
N THR A 155 -16.32 -22.78 -26.46
CA THR A 155 -14.89 -22.49 -26.68
C THR A 155 -14.42 -23.03 -28.01
N GLN A 156 -13.48 -22.35 -28.65
CA GLN A 156 -12.77 -22.82 -29.82
C GLN A 156 -11.29 -22.52 -29.67
N TYR A 157 -10.50 -23.57 -29.60
CA TYR A 157 -9.03 -23.48 -29.45
C TYR A 157 -8.32 -23.57 -30.79
N SER A 158 -7.30 -22.74 -30.98
CA SER A 158 -6.35 -22.83 -32.07
C SER A 158 -4.93 -22.69 -31.52
N TRP A 159 -4.03 -23.55 -32.03
CA TRP A 159 -2.64 -23.62 -31.59
C TRP A 159 -1.73 -23.32 -32.77
N ALA A 160 -0.78 -22.41 -32.60
CA ALA A 160 0.18 -22.04 -33.61
C ALA A 160 1.48 -21.54 -32.96
N ASP A 161 2.61 -21.99 -33.47
CA ASP A 161 3.95 -21.62 -33.01
C ASP A 161 4.13 -21.72 -31.48
N SER A 162 4.20 -20.58 -30.81
CA SER A 162 4.36 -20.46 -29.36
C SER A 162 3.09 -19.99 -28.63
N ALA A 163 1.92 -20.06 -29.27
CA ALA A 163 0.70 -19.50 -28.70
C ALA A 163 -0.55 -20.37 -28.88
N MET A 164 -1.49 -20.22 -27.95
CA MET A 164 -2.85 -20.69 -28.03
C MET A 164 -3.78 -19.48 -28.12
N THR A 165 -4.79 -19.55 -28.97
CA THR A 165 -5.88 -18.59 -29.03
C THR A 165 -7.18 -19.31 -28.73
N CYS A 166 -8.00 -18.78 -27.85
CA CYS A 166 -9.30 -19.30 -27.47
C CYS A 166 -10.40 -18.28 -27.74
N ALA A 167 -11.30 -18.57 -28.64
CA ALA A 167 -12.54 -17.81 -28.83
C ALA A 167 -13.60 -18.34 -27.85
N VAL A 168 -14.16 -17.46 -27.04
CA VAL A 168 -15.14 -17.74 -25.99
C VAL A 168 -16.47 -17.09 -26.35
N GLN A 169 -17.56 -17.83 -26.31
CA GLN A 169 -18.90 -17.34 -26.59
C GLN A 169 -19.92 -17.79 -25.55
N LEU A 170 -20.60 -16.84 -24.94
CA LEU A 170 -21.79 -17.04 -24.12
C LEU A 170 -23.02 -16.67 -24.98
N LYS A 171 -23.45 -17.61 -25.81
CA LYS A 171 -24.47 -17.35 -26.87
C LYS A 171 -25.78 -16.78 -26.34
N LYS A 172 -26.26 -17.30 -25.20
CA LYS A 172 -27.51 -16.83 -24.57
C LYS A 172 -27.37 -15.41 -24.03
N GLN A 173 -26.20 -15.08 -23.51
CA GLN A 173 -25.90 -13.77 -22.89
C GLN A 173 -25.47 -12.72 -23.93
N GLY A 174 -25.11 -13.16 -25.15
CA GLY A 174 -24.60 -12.27 -26.17
C GLY A 174 -23.22 -11.71 -25.91
N ILE A 175 -22.44 -12.38 -25.04
CA ILE A 175 -21.08 -11.99 -24.68
C ILE A 175 -20.09 -12.88 -25.41
N SER A 176 -19.10 -12.28 -26.07
CA SER A 176 -17.98 -13.00 -26.66
C SER A 176 -16.65 -12.25 -26.44
N LEU A 177 -15.57 -13.00 -26.37
CA LEU A 177 -14.22 -12.48 -26.32
C LEU A 177 -13.21 -13.51 -26.83
N THR A 178 -12.01 -13.05 -27.14
CA THR A 178 -10.89 -13.91 -27.50
C THR A 178 -9.72 -13.65 -26.58
N PHE A 179 -9.22 -14.69 -25.91
CA PHE A 179 -7.98 -14.60 -25.15
C PHE A 179 -6.85 -15.39 -25.82
N ARG A 180 -5.64 -15.00 -25.52
CA ARG A 180 -4.42 -15.69 -25.96
C ARG A 180 -3.60 -16.11 -24.76
N MET A 181 -2.98 -17.29 -24.87
CA MET A 181 -1.89 -17.74 -24.02
C MET A 181 -0.64 -17.81 -24.90
N ILE A 182 0.46 -17.19 -24.45
CA ILE A 182 1.73 -17.13 -25.17
C ILE A 182 2.79 -17.82 -24.32
N LEU A 183 3.50 -18.77 -24.91
CA LEU A 183 4.65 -19.41 -24.26
C LEU A 183 5.87 -18.50 -24.43
N GLU A 184 6.35 -17.97 -23.33
CA GLU A 184 7.55 -17.14 -23.22
C GLU A 184 8.78 -18.00 -22.82
N GLU A 185 9.96 -17.42 -22.83
CA GLU A 185 11.20 -18.14 -22.49
C GLU A 185 11.14 -18.77 -21.08
N ASP A 186 10.66 -18.00 -20.07
CA ASP A 186 10.65 -18.35 -18.65
C ASP A 186 9.23 -18.47 -18.05
N GLY A 187 8.20 -18.38 -18.90
CA GLY A 187 6.82 -18.29 -18.40
C GLY A 187 5.75 -18.41 -19.45
N ILE A 188 4.54 -18.05 -19.05
CA ILE A 188 3.36 -17.96 -19.92
C ILE A 188 2.65 -16.61 -19.72
N THR A 189 2.20 -16.01 -20.79
CA THR A 189 1.45 -14.75 -20.77
C THR A 189 0.02 -14.99 -21.22
N PHE A 190 -0.96 -14.52 -20.44
CA PHE A 190 -2.37 -14.49 -20.83
C PHE A 190 -2.79 -13.06 -21.14
N ALA A 191 -3.53 -12.89 -22.23
CA ALA A 191 -4.00 -11.56 -22.67
C ALA A 191 -5.37 -11.62 -23.34
N VAL A 192 -6.18 -10.57 -23.13
CA VAL A 192 -7.40 -10.27 -23.91
C VAL A 192 -7.23 -8.90 -24.54
N LYS A 193 -7.54 -8.76 -25.83
CA LYS A 193 -7.63 -7.45 -26.47
C LYS A 193 -9.02 -6.85 -26.28
N ASP A 194 -9.09 -5.58 -25.95
CA ASP A 194 -10.37 -4.87 -25.73
C ASP A 194 -11.31 -4.95 -26.91
N ASP A 195 -10.78 -4.86 -28.14
CA ASP A 195 -11.52 -4.93 -29.39
C ASP A 195 -12.09 -6.32 -29.71
N SER A 196 -11.64 -7.36 -29.00
CA SER A 196 -12.19 -8.73 -29.14
C SER A 196 -13.43 -8.95 -28.28
N ILE A 197 -13.79 -8.02 -27.40
CA ILE A 197 -14.93 -8.14 -26.47
C ILE A 197 -16.17 -7.57 -27.13
N GLU A 198 -17.16 -8.41 -27.32
CA GLU A 198 -18.48 -8.01 -27.81
C GLU A 198 -19.57 -8.31 -26.77
N GLU A 199 -20.48 -7.36 -26.61
CA GLU A 199 -21.66 -7.45 -25.73
C GLU A 199 -22.90 -7.09 -26.58
N LYS A 200 -23.78 -8.06 -26.78
CA LYS A 200 -24.99 -7.91 -27.60
C LYS A 200 -26.21 -8.34 -26.77
N GLY A 201 -26.81 -7.43 -26.04
CA GLY A 201 -27.97 -7.71 -25.20
C GLY A 201 -27.94 -7.06 -23.84
N ASP A 202 -28.69 -7.65 -22.89
CA ASP A 202 -28.94 -7.10 -21.57
C ASP A 202 -28.05 -7.75 -20.48
N TYR A 203 -27.01 -8.47 -20.92
CA TYR A 203 -25.99 -9.06 -20.04
C TYR A 203 -24.65 -8.34 -20.23
N TRP A 204 -23.97 -8.01 -19.14
CA TRP A 204 -22.78 -7.20 -19.18
C TRP A 204 -21.60 -7.88 -18.51
N LEU A 205 -20.48 -7.98 -19.19
CA LEU A 205 -19.24 -8.50 -18.66
C LEU A 205 -18.83 -7.67 -17.43
N LYS A 206 -18.65 -8.32 -16.29
CA LYS A 206 -18.22 -7.70 -15.03
C LYS A 206 -16.72 -7.79 -14.85
N SER A 207 -16.18 -9.02 -14.87
CA SER A 207 -14.78 -9.28 -14.61
C SER A 207 -14.29 -10.56 -15.27
N LEU A 208 -12.98 -10.73 -15.32
CA LEU A 208 -12.33 -11.97 -15.71
C LEU A 208 -11.14 -12.32 -14.81
N TYR A 209 -10.81 -13.62 -14.79
CA TYR A 209 -9.65 -14.20 -14.14
C TYR A 209 -8.91 -15.08 -15.15
N PHE A 210 -7.57 -15.04 -15.11
CA PHE A 210 -6.74 -16.00 -15.83
C PHE A 210 -6.17 -17.04 -14.87
N VAL A 211 -6.41 -18.31 -15.17
CA VAL A 211 -5.92 -19.49 -14.42
C VAL A 211 -5.98 -19.30 -12.89
N PRO A 212 -7.17 -19.02 -12.33
CA PRO A 212 -7.29 -18.52 -10.94
C PRO A 212 -6.70 -19.45 -9.87
N PHE A 213 -6.59 -20.76 -10.15
CA PHE A 213 -6.02 -21.74 -9.23
C PHE A 213 -4.65 -22.27 -9.66
N LEU A 214 -3.90 -21.52 -10.46
CA LEU A 214 -2.54 -21.93 -10.83
C LEU A 214 -1.65 -22.04 -9.57
N GLY A 215 -1.11 -23.23 -9.32
CA GLY A 215 -0.28 -23.51 -8.15
C GLY A 215 -1.06 -23.62 -6.84
N CYS A 216 -2.37 -23.83 -6.87
CA CYS A 216 -3.15 -24.02 -5.64
C CYS A 216 -2.69 -25.25 -4.84
N THR A 217 -2.83 -25.21 -3.52
CA THR A 217 -2.47 -26.28 -2.60
C THR A 217 -3.63 -26.62 -1.68
N LEU A 218 -3.82 -27.92 -1.40
CA LEU A 218 -4.81 -28.38 -0.44
C LEU A 218 -4.26 -28.17 0.98
N GLU A 219 -4.92 -27.33 1.77
CA GLU A 219 -4.53 -27.10 3.17
C GLU A 219 -3.02 -26.90 3.38
N ASP A 220 -2.41 -27.64 4.30
CA ASP A 220 -0.98 -27.65 4.66
C ASP A 220 -0.22 -28.85 4.09
N GLU A 221 -0.70 -29.45 2.98
CA GLU A 221 -0.11 -30.66 2.42
C GLU A 221 1.33 -30.51 1.89
N LEU A 222 1.78 -29.27 1.71
CA LEU A 222 3.17 -28.93 1.44
C LEU A 222 3.59 -27.64 2.14
N ASP A 223 4.86 -27.48 2.37
CA ASP A 223 5.42 -26.23 2.90
C ASP A 223 5.46 -25.15 1.81
N GLY A 224 5.16 -23.94 2.20
CA GLY A 224 5.18 -22.79 1.31
C GLY A 224 4.21 -21.69 1.74
N TYR A 225 3.98 -20.78 0.82
CA TYR A 225 3.14 -19.60 1.06
C TYR A 225 2.65 -18.95 -0.23
N MET A 226 1.61 -18.15 -0.10
CA MET A 226 1.24 -17.12 -1.09
C MET A 226 1.94 -15.80 -0.71
N PHE A 227 2.50 -15.10 -1.68
CA PHE A 227 3.02 -13.74 -1.55
C PHE A 227 1.99 -12.74 -2.08
N VAL A 228 1.69 -11.70 -1.30
CA VAL A 228 0.85 -10.56 -1.70
C VAL A 228 1.58 -9.25 -1.44
N PRO A 229 1.42 -8.23 -2.30
CA PRO A 229 2.15 -6.96 -2.21
C PRO A 229 1.46 -5.98 -1.26
N ASP A 230 1.12 -6.41 -0.05
CA ASP A 230 0.51 -5.56 0.97
C ASP A 230 1.57 -4.76 1.72
N GLY A 231 1.53 -3.45 1.62
CA GLY A 231 2.57 -2.58 2.14
C GLY A 231 3.95 -2.93 1.56
N PRO A 232 4.95 -3.28 2.41
CA PRO A 232 6.26 -3.71 1.91
C PRO A 232 6.23 -5.09 1.27
N GLY A 233 5.25 -5.91 1.61
CA GLY A 233 5.01 -7.28 1.18
C GLY A 233 4.60 -8.16 2.34
N ALA A 234 3.68 -9.11 2.10
CA ALA A 234 3.19 -10.06 3.09
C ALA A 234 3.20 -11.49 2.58
N LEU A 235 3.40 -12.44 3.49
CA LEU A 235 3.28 -13.87 3.21
C LEU A 235 2.04 -14.42 3.91
N ILE A 236 1.37 -15.34 3.23
CA ILE A 236 0.25 -16.13 3.77
C ILE A 236 0.66 -17.58 3.69
N ARG A 237 1.20 -18.13 4.81
CA ARG A 237 1.67 -19.52 4.86
C ARG A 237 0.51 -20.48 4.78
N TYR A 238 0.75 -21.61 4.13
CA TYR A 238 -0.23 -22.67 4.04
C TYR A 238 -0.55 -23.23 5.43
N ALA A 239 -1.82 -23.41 5.70
CA ALA A 239 -2.33 -23.88 6.97
C ALA A 239 -3.57 -24.76 6.77
N LYS A 240 -3.90 -25.57 7.77
CA LYS A 240 -5.11 -26.39 7.77
C LYS A 240 -6.36 -25.53 7.58
N ALA A 241 -7.37 -26.11 6.97
CA ALA A 241 -8.67 -25.45 6.79
C ALA A 241 -9.20 -24.91 8.14
N ALA A 242 -9.91 -23.80 8.07
CA ALA A 242 -10.45 -23.07 9.23
C ALA A 242 -9.39 -22.40 10.17
N SER A 243 -8.11 -22.39 9.80
CA SER A 243 -7.11 -21.57 10.50
C SER A 243 -7.37 -20.07 10.30
N TYR A 244 -7.97 -19.70 9.17
CA TYR A 244 -8.30 -18.33 8.82
C TYR A 244 -9.78 -18.18 8.47
N VAL A 245 -10.34 -16.99 8.70
CA VAL A 245 -11.78 -16.69 8.50
C VAL A 245 -12.02 -15.65 7.39
N SER A 246 -10.97 -15.11 6.84
CA SER A 246 -11.00 -14.01 5.86
C SER A 246 -9.92 -14.21 4.79
N HIS A 247 -10.01 -13.47 3.71
CA HIS A 247 -9.08 -13.51 2.59
C HIS A 247 -8.53 -12.13 2.28
N PHE A 248 -7.44 -12.09 1.53
CA PHE A 248 -6.89 -10.86 0.98
C PHE A 248 -7.62 -10.49 -0.31
N GLU A 249 -8.08 -9.25 -0.41
CA GLU A 249 -8.58 -8.67 -1.64
C GLU A 249 -8.32 -7.16 -1.63
N LYS A 250 -7.42 -6.68 -2.49
CA LYS A 250 -7.13 -5.26 -2.67
C LYS A 250 -6.97 -4.90 -4.14
N LYS A 251 -7.39 -3.69 -4.50
CA LYS A 251 -7.18 -3.13 -5.83
C LYS A 251 -5.75 -2.65 -5.99
N VAL A 252 -5.18 -2.93 -7.15
CA VAL A 252 -3.88 -2.38 -7.55
C VAL A 252 -4.01 -0.86 -7.68
N TYR A 253 -3.04 -0.14 -7.13
CA TYR A 253 -3.00 1.32 -7.06
C TYR A 253 -4.15 1.95 -6.26
N GLY A 254 -4.70 1.19 -5.30
CA GLY A 254 -5.75 1.64 -4.41
C GLY A 254 -7.14 1.74 -5.04
N MET A 255 -8.10 2.17 -4.24
CA MET A 255 -9.50 2.28 -4.65
C MET A 255 -9.72 3.46 -5.61
N ASP A 256 -10.65 3.31 -6.55
CA ASP A 256 -11.14 4.42 -7.37
C ASP A 256 -12.27 5.15 -6.64
N VAL A 257 -11.94 6.27 -6.00
CA VAL A 257 -12.88 7.07 -5.20
C VAL A 257 -14.10 7.57 -5.97
N ALA A 258 -14.06 7.53 -7.29
CA ALA A 258 -15.20 7.94 -8.13
C ALA A 258 -16.18 6.78 -8.40
N THR A 259 -15.79 5.55 -8.16
CA THR A 259 -16.63 4.36 -8.36
C THR A 259 -16.94 3.66 -7.04
N ASP A 260 -15.98 3.60 -6.15
CA ASP A 260 -16.09 2.88 -4.90
C ASP A 260 -16.86 3.68 -3.84
N ARG A 261 -17.49 2.99 -2.91
CA ARG A 261 -18.09 3.60 -1.73
C ARG A 261 -16.97 4.21 -0.88
N THR A 262 -16.92 5.50 -0.79
CA THR A 262 -16.00 6.21 0.11
C THR A 262 -16.34 6.05 1.59
N GLN A 263 -17.58 5.61 1.90
CA GLN A 263 -18.00 5.21 3.25
C GLN A 263 -19.05 4.12 3.13
N SER A 264 -18.83 2.97 3.72
CA SER A 264 -19.88 1.96 3.85
C SER A 264 -20.94 2.44 4.85
N ALA A 265 -22.19 1.95 4.72
CA ALA A 265 -23.21 2.19 5.73
C ALA A 265 -22.76 1.68 7.12
N ASN A 266 -21.87 0.70 7.16
CA ASN A 266 -21.23 0.21 8.38
C ASN A 266 -20.26 1.23 8.99
N ASP A 267 -19.58 2.03 8.17
CA ASP A 267 -18.67 3.08 8.66
C ASP A 267 -19.48 4.24 9.26
N LEU A 268 -20.65 4.56 8.67
CA LEU A 268 -21.59 5.54 9.22
C LEU A 268 -22.28 5.03 10.50
N MET A 269 -22.61 3.72 10.58
CA MET A 269 -23.21 3.12 11.77
C MET A 269 -22.19 2.82 12.88
N ALA A 270 -20.94 2.65 12.55
CA ALA A 270 -19.91 2.27 13.52
C ALA A 270 -19.62 3.40 14.50
N ASN A 271 -20.03 4.66 14.23
CA ASN A 271 -19.78 5.82 15.10
C ASN A 271 -18.42 5.70 15.78
N ARG A 272 -17.44 5.18 15.04
CA ARG A 272 -16.12 4.92 15.59
C ARG A 272 -15.36 6.24 15.51
N PRO A 273 -14.92 6.76 16.63
CA PRO A 273 -13.93 7.83 16.65
C PRO A 273 -12.57 7.23 16.19
N ASN A 274 -12.49 6.84 14.93
CA ASN A 274 -11.35 6.11 14.40
C ASN A 274 -10.54 6.98 13.44
N ASP A 275 -10.39 8.24 13.77
CA ASP A 275 -9.38 9.10 13.16
C ASP A 275 -7.95 8.65 13.49
N TYR A 276 -7.81 7.63 14.34
CA TYR A 276 -6.55 6.95 14.70
C TYR A 276 -6.33 5.62 13.97
N MET A 277 -7.18 5.24 13.03
CA MET A 277 -6.85 4.09 12.19
C MET A 277 -5.75 4.49 11.22
N VAL A 278 -4.60 3.87 11.37
CA VAL A 278 -3.56 3.86 10.35
C VAL A 278 -4.23 3.47 9.03
N GLU A 279 -4.11 4.31 8.02
CA GLU A 279 -4.63 3.98 6.69
C GLU A 279 -3.92 2.71 6.22
N GLU A 280 -4.69 1.71 5.81
CA GLU A 280 -4.12 0.47 5.30
C GLU A 280 -3.26 0.78 4.07
N PRO A 281 -2.05 0.18 3.95
CA PRO A 281 -1.22 0.33 2.77
C PRO A 281 -1.97 -0.08 1.50
N THR A 282 -1.79 0.67 0.44
CA THR A 282 -2.30 0.34 -0.89
C THR A 282 -1.32 -0.58 -1.62
N ILE A 283 -1.82 -1.38 -2.58
CA ILE A 283 -0.96 -2.13 -3.49
C ILE A 283 -0.31 -1.16 -4.47
N VAL A 284 1.02 -1.04 -4.39
CA VAL A 284 1.81 -0.17 -5.29
C VAL A 284 2.47 -0.93 -6.45
N MET A 285 2.57 -2.26 -6.33
CA MET A 285 3.17 -3.14 -7.35
C MET A 285 2.15 -4.15 -7.86
N PRO A 286 1.96 -4.29 -9.18
CA PRO A 286 0.97 -5.21 -9.76
C PRO A 286 1.51 -6.65 -9.85
N VAL A 287 1.94 -7.23 -8.72
CA VAL A 287 2.58 -8.54 -8.67
C VAL A 287 2.08 -9.40 -7.52
N TYR A 288 2.18 -10.72 -7.65
CA TYR A 288 1.94 -11.68 -6.58
C TYR A 288 2.67 -12.99 -6.85
N GLY A 289 2.67 -13.91 -5.89
CA GLY A 289 3.37 -15.17 -6.08
C GLY A 289 2.84 -16.31 -5.23
N ILE A 290 3.29 -17.51 -5.57
CA ILE A 290 3.02 -18.74 -4.83
C ILE A 290 4.27 -19.60 -4.78
N VAL A 291 4.59 -20.16 -3.61
CA VAL A 291 5.81 -20.91 -3.36
C VAL A 291 5.48 -22.31 -2.90
N HIS A 292 6.05 -23.31 -3.56
CA HIS A 292 5.98 -24.72 -3.22
C HIS A 292 7.36 -25.22 -2.75
N GLY A 293 7.55 -25.24 -1.44
CA GLY A 293 8.86 -25.42 -0.82
C GLY A 293 9.76 -24.18 -1.01
N VAL A 294 10.14 -23.55 0.09
CA VAL A 294 11.00 -22.37 0.05
C VAL A 294 12.30 -22.71 -0.66
N ARG A 295 12.65 -21.93 -1.69
CA ARG A 295 13.82 -22.16 -2.57
C ARG A 295 13.79 -23.46 -3.37
N GLN A 296 12.60 -23.98 -3.63
CA GLN A 296 12.45 -25.13 -4.51
C GLN A 296 11.73 -24.74 -5.80
N ASN A 297 10.44 -24.39 -5.71
CA ASN A 297 9.63 -24.03 -6.86
C ASN A 297 8.71 -22.86 -6.54
N ALA A 298 8.54 -21.94 -7.48
CA ALA A 298 7.61 -20.83 -7.32
C ALA A 298 7.01 -20.38 -8.66
N VAL A 299 5.83 -19.77 -8.57
CA VAL A 299 5.22 -18.98 -9.66
C VAL A 299 5.20 -17.54 -9.22
N PHE A 300 5.77 -16.68 -10.04
CA PHE A 300 5.71 -15.22 -9.89
C PHE A 300 4.83 -14.63 -10.99
N ALA A 301 3.80 -13.89 -10.61
CA ALA A 301 2.85 -13.26 -11.52
C ALA A 301 3.06 -11.75 -11.57
N GLU A 302 3.16 -11.20 -12.78
CA GLU A 302 3.20 -9.77 -13.07
C GLU A 302 2.00 -9.38 -13.95
N ILE A 303 1.20 -8.43 -13.49
CA ILE A 303 0.14 -7.83 -14.31
C ILE A 303 0.80 -6.74 -15.15
N GLU A 304 0.96 -6.99 -16.46
CA GLU A 304 1.71 -6.12 -17.36
C GLU A 304 0.84 -5.03 -18.01
N SER A 305 -0.50 -5.25 -18.04
CA SER A 305 -1.47 -4.28 -18.58
C SER A 305 -2.85 -4.48 -17.98
N GLY A 306 -3.61 -3.40 -17.82
CA GLY A 306 -4.92 -3.37 -17.16
C GLY A 306 -4.85 -3.40 -15.65
N GLU A 307 -3.66 -3.19 -15.10
CA GLU A 307 -3.40 -3.22 -13.66
C GLU A 307 -4.21 -2.17 -12.89
N GLU A 308 -4.52 -1.03 -13.50
CA GLU A 308 -5.36 0.01 -12.89
C GLU A 308 -6.80 -0.41 -12.61
N TYR A 309 -7.24 -1.50 -13.24
CA TYR A 309 -8.56 -2.12 -13.02
C TYR A 309 -8.47 -3.51 -12.40
N ALA A 310 -7.28 -3.93 -11.99
CA ALA A 310 -7.06 -5.24 -11.39
C ALA A 310 -7.21 -5.21 -9.87
N SER A 311 -7.64 -6.34 -9.32
CA SER A 311 -7.59 -6.66 -7.90
C SER A 311 -6.76 -7.92 -7.70
N ILE A 312 -5.92 -7.96 -6.66
CA ILE A 312 -5.21 -9.17 -6.24
C ILE A 312 -6.01 -9.81 -5.12
N LEU A 313 -6.28 -11.11 -5.26
CA LEU A 313 -7.04 -11.91 -4.30
C LEU A 313 -6.19 -13.09 -3.85
N ALA A 314 -6.09 -13.33 -2.53
CA ALA A 314 -5.48 -14.53 -2.00
C ALA A 314 -6.39 -15.17 -0.96
N TYR A 315 -6.77 -16.39 -1.20
CA TYR A 315 -7.71 -17.16 -0.37
C TYR A 315 -6.95 -18.27 0.36
N PRO A 316 -6.79 -18.15 1.68
CA PRO A 316 -6.31 -19.26 2.48
C PRO A 316 -7.29 -20.42 2.51
N ALA A 317 -6.80 -21.63 2.70
CA ALA A 317 -7.59 -22.83 2.84
C ALA A 317 -8.67 -22.70 3.92
N GLY A 318 -9.89 -23.13 3.62
CA GLY A 318 -11.04 -23.14 4.54
C GLY A 318 -11.89 -21.86 4.50
N VAL A 319 -11.44 -20.79 3.88
CA VAL A 319 -12.25 -19.54 3.76
C VAL A 319 -13.42 -19.74 2.79
N THR A 320 -13.15 -20.24 1.58
CA THR A 320 -14.18 -20.56 0.58
C THR A 320 -14.06 -21.98 0.03
N THR A 321 -12.85 -22.48 -0.03
CA THR A 321 -12.50 -23.83 -0.49
C THR A 321 -11.40 -24.37 0.41
N PRO A 322 -11.13 -25.67 0.43
CA PRO A 322 -10.01 -26.23 1.19
C PRO A 322 -8.62 -25.95 0.54
N TYR A 323 -8.61 -25.17 -0.51
CA TYR A 323 -7.39 -24.82 -1.24
C TYR A 323 -6.89 -23.42 -0.93
N ASN A 324 -5.57 -23.27 -0.78
CA ASN A 324 -4.89 -21.99 -0.84
C ASN A 324 -4.72 -21.60 -2.31
N TRP A 325 -5.09 -20.40 -2.71
CA TRP A 325 -4.91 -19.92 -4.06
C TRP A 325 -4.80 -18.40 -4.10
N VAL A 326 -4.05 -17.87 -5.06
CA VAL A 326 -3.85 -16.44 -5.30
C VAL A 326 -4.05 -16.16 -6.79
N SER A 327 -4.72 -15.05 -7.11
CA SER A 327 -5.04 -14.67 -8.48
C SER A 327 -5.23 -13.18 -8.64
N ALA A 328 -5.23 -12.71 -9.88
CA ALA A 328 -5.71 -11.38 -10.27
C ALA A 328 -7.12 -11.46 -10.86
N ARG A 329 -7.96 -10.48 -10.53
CA ARG A 329 -9.25 -10.23 -11.16
C ARG A 329 -9.21 -8.89 -11.89
N PHE A 330 -9.65 -8.86 -13.13
CA PHE A 330 -9.74 -7.66 -13.95
C PHE A 330 -11.20 -7.21 -14.05
N ASP A 331 -11.49 -6.03 -13.51
CA ASP A 331 -12.86 -5.52 -13.35
C ASP A 331 -13.25 -4.60 -14.53
N TYR A 332 -14.07 -5.08 -15.44
CA TYR A 332 -14.64 -4.28 -16.55
C TYR A 332 -15.78 -3.39 -16.11
N ARG A 333 -16.50 -3.77 -15.05
CA ARG A 333 -17.58 -2.98 -14.46
C ARG A 333 -17.62 -3.15 -12.96
N GLN A 334 -18.08 -2.09 -12.31
CA GLN A 334 -18.29 -2.07 -10.88
C GLN A 334 -19.75 -1.75 -10.56
N THR A 335 -20.16 -2.11 -9.35
CA THR A 335 -21.42 -1.63 -8.78
C THR A 335 -21.14 -0.37 -7.96
N TYR A 336 -22.11 0.53 -7.96
CA TYR A 336 -22.09 1.74 -7.13
C TYR A 336 -23.45 1.98 -6.48
N GLU A 337 -23.50 2.73 -5.41
CA GLU A 337 -24.76 3.17 -4.81
C GLU A 337 -25.21 4.49 -5.39
N GLN A 338 -26.43 4.49 -5.91
CA GLN A 338 -27.12 5.69 -6.35
C GLN A 338 -28.02 6.16 -5.23
N PRO A 339 -27.74 7.30 -4.54
CA PRO A 339 -28.63 7.86 -3.54
C PRO A 339 -29.99 8.21 -4.13
N ILE A 340 -31.08 7.84 -3.44
CA ILE A 340 -32.47 8.15 -3.81
C ILE A 340 -33.18 9.03 -2.81
N GLY A 341 -32.60 9.29 -1.65
CA GLY A 341 -33.17 10.11 -0.58
C GLY A 341 -32.12 10.96 0.14
N ARG A 342 -32.61 11.95 0.91
CA ARG A 342 -31.74 12.82 1.72
C ARG A 342 -31.09 12.12 2.90
N GLU A 343 -31.62 10.95 3.30
CA GLU A 343 -31.16 10.18 4.46
C GLU A 343 -30.12 9.09 4.10
N GLY A 344 -29.51 9.19 2.90
CA GLY A 344 -28.44 8.29 2.49
C GLY A 344 -28.90 6.90 2.01
N SER A 345 -30.23 6.62 1.97
CA SER A 345 -30.73 5.39 1.32
C SER A 345 -30.41 5.42 -0.16
N GLY A 346 -29.84 4.33 -0.68
CA GLY A 346 -29.44 4.19 -2.07
C GLY A 346 -29.93 2.89 -2.69
N ILE A 347 -29.85 2.81 -4.01
CA ILE A 347 -30.03 1.59 -4.77
C ILE A 347 -28.70 1.22 -5.44
N THR A 348 -28.33 -0.05 -5.37
CA THR A 348 -27.17 -0.56 -6.09
C THR A 348 -27.43 -0.52 -7.60
N ARG A 349 -26.50 0.09 -8.32
CA ARG A 349 -26.50 0.14 -9.79
C ARG A 349 -25.20 -0.45 -10.32
N VAL A 350 -25.25 -0.91 -11.55
CA VAL A 350 -24.07 -1.36 -12.31
C VAL A 350 -23.61 -0.22 -13.21
N GLN A 351 -22.31 -0.04 -13.31
CA GLN A 351 -21.67 0.83 -14.30
C GLN A 351 -22.11 0.42 -15.69
N GLN A 352 -22.67 1.34 -16.48
CA GLN A 352 -23.25 1.01 -17.79
C GLN A 352 -22.17 0.76 -18.85
N GLU A 353 -21.23 1.70 -18.98
CA GLU A 353 -20.12 1.53 -19.91
C GLU A 353 -18.99 0.78 -19.22
N ARG A 354 -18.41 -0.23 -19.91
CA ARG A 354 -17.29 -0.97 -19.35
C ARG A 354 -16.00 -0.15 -19.36
N ASN A 355 -15.11 -0.47 -18.47
CA ASN A 355 -13.74 0.00 -18.55
C ASN A 355 -13.07 -0.61 -19.77
N HIS A 356 -12.49 0.22 -20.62
CA HIS A 356 -11.73 -0.22 -21.78
C HIS A 356 -10.30 -0.55 -21.36
N MET A 357 -9.95 -1.83 -21.44
CA MET A 357 -8.63 -2.34 -21.10
C MET A 357 -8.29 -3.60 -21.89
N SER A 358 -7.01 -3.80 -22.13
CA SER A 358 -6.47 -5.03 -22.68
C SER A 358 -5.63 -5.72 -21.60
N PRO A 359 -6.24 -6.48 -20.67
CA PRO A 359 -5.53 -7.09 -19.56
C PRO A 359 -4.50 -8.09 -20.06
N GLN A 360 -3.31 -8.01 -19.45
CA GLN A 360 -2.22 -8.93 -19.69
C GLN A 360 -1.55 -9.30 -18.39
N ILE A 361 -1.35 -10.60 -18.15
CA ILE A 361 -0.66 -11.13 -16.99
C ILE A 361 0.36 -12.17 -17.43
N ARG A 362 1.57 -12.08 -16.88
CA ARG A 362 2.67 -13.01 -17.12
C ARG A 362 2.98 -13.80 -15.86
N PHE A 363 2.99 -15.12 -16.01
CA PHE A 363 3.40 -16.07 -14.97
C PHE A 363 4.79 -16.59 -15.30
N ARG A 364 5.76 -16.33 -14.41
CA ARG A 364 7.14 -16.86 -14.51
C ARG A 364 7.30 -18.03 -13.55
N PHE A 365 7.93 -19.09 -14.02
CA PHE A 365 8.22 -20.29 -13.22
C PHE A 365 9.66 -20.22 -12.71
N LEU A 366 9.79 -20.09 -11.38
CA LEU A 366 11.06 -19.91 -10.70
C LEU A 366 11.45 -21.17 -9.95
N ASN A 367 12.75 -21.43 -9.84
CA ASN A 367 13.28 -22.57 -9.11
C ASN A 367 14.57 -22.23 -8.34
N GLY A 368 14.97 -23.09 -7.42
CA GLY A 368 16.17 -22.92 -6.61
C GLY A 368 16.16 -21.58 -5.85
N LYS A 369 17.26 -20.85 -5.89
CA LYS A 369 17.42 -19.58 -5.16
C LYS A 369 16.39 -18.49 -5.50
N GLN A 370 15.77 -18.57 -6.66
CA GLN A 370 14.75 -17.61 -7.09
C GLN A 370 13.34 -17.96 -6.58
N ALA A 371 13.15 -19.17 -6.03
CA ALA A 371 11.84 -19.66 -5.61
C ALA A 371 11.49 -19.28 -4.16
N ASP A 372 11.64 -18.01 -3.82
CA ASP A 372 11.17 -17.39 -2.58
C ASP A 372 10.85 -15.90 -2.84
N TYR A 373 10.36 -15.18 -1.84
CA TYR A 373 10.02 -13.75 -2.00
C TYR A 373 11.25 -12.89 -2.37
N ASN A 374 12.46 -13.24 -1.90
CA ASN A 374 13.69 -12.52 -2.29
C ASN A 374 13.97 -12.68 -3.78
N GLY A 375 13.93 -13.93 -4.26
CA GLY A 375 14.16 -14.22 -5.68
C GLY A 375 13.11 -13.58 -6.58
N MET A 376 11.83 -13.60 -6.17
CA MET A 376 10.76 -12.89 -6.88
C MET A 376 11.03 -11.38 -6.94
N ALA A 377 11.45 -10.75 -5.83
CA ALA A 377 11.75 -9.32 -5.77
C ALA A 377 12.94 -8.96 -6.68
N VAL A 378 14.00 -9.75 -6.66
CA VAL A 378 15.17 -9.56 -7.54
C VAL A 378 14.78 -9.75 -9.01
N VAL A 379 13.93 -10.73 -9.34
CA VAL A 379 13.41 -10.91 -10.71
C VAL A 379 12.61 -9.68 -11.15
N TYR A 380 11.74 -9.17 -10.28
CA TYR A 380 10.93 -7.98 -10.59
C TYR A 380 11.80 -6.72 -10.76
N ARG A 381 12.77 -6.50 -9.88
CA ARG A 381 13.77 -5.43 -10.00
C ARG A 381 14.49 -5.47 -11.35
N ASN A 382 14.97 -6.65 -11.76
CA ASN A 382 15.66 -6.82 -13.04
C ASN A 382 14.75 -6.46 -14.22
N ILE A 383 13.47 -6.87 -14.19
CA ILE A 383 12.49 -6.51 -15.21
C ILE A 383 12.29 -4.99 -15.30
N LEU A 384 12.18 -4.31 -14.16
CA LEU A 384 12.01 -2.87 -14.11
C LEU A 384 13.26 -2.13 -14.63
N ASN A 385 14.43 -2.65 -14.30
CA ASN A 385 15.71 -2.12 -14.78
C ASN A 385 15.86 -2.32 -16.31
N GLU A 386 15.55 -3.50 -16.83
CA GLU A 386 15.54 -3.77 -18.28
C GLU A 386 14.55 -2.89 -19.05
N LYS A 387 13.39 -2.58 -18.44
CA LYS A 387 12.39 -1.64 -18.97
C LYS A 387 12.82 -0.16 -18.82
N GLY A 388 13.93 0.12 -18.13
CA GLY A 388 14.40 1.50 -17.83
C GLY A 388 13.46 2.28 -16.91
N ILE A 389 12.66 1.58 -16.09
CA ILE A 389 11.73 2.20 -15.13
C ILE A 389 12.47 2.64 -13.87
N ILE A 390 13.46 1.87 -13.42
CA ILE A 390 14.33 2.23 -12.29
C ILE A 390 15.75 2.43 -12.81
N GLY A 391 16.48 3.37 -12.21
CA GLY A 391 17.85 3.70 -12.56
C GLY A 391 18.82 3.36 -11.44
N LYS A 392 20.09 3.77 -11.58
CA LYS A 392 21.02 3.71 -10.46
C LYS A 392 20.82 4.92 -9.56
N GLU A 393 20.78 4.66 -8.27
CA GLU A 393 20.76 5.66 -7.22
C GLU A 393 22.06 6.47 -7.21
N ARG A 394 21.98 7.71 -6.73
CA ARG A 394 23.16 8.50 -6.40
C ARG A 394 23.80 7.89 -5.14
N ILE A 395 25.11 7.81 -5.12
CA ILE A 395 25.88 7.31 -3.97
C ILE A 395 26.46 8.49 -3.21
N ASP A 396 26.09 8.63 -1.96
CA ASP A 396 26.60 9.64 -1.04
C ASP A 396 27.44 8.97 0.07
N GLU A 397 28.32 9.74 0.74
CA GLU A 397 29.14 9.22 1.86
C GLU A 397 28.28 8.91 3.08
N ASP A 398 27.30 9.77 3.36
CA ASP A 398 26.35 9.65 4.45
C ASP A 398 24.92 9.53 3.89
N ILE A 399 24.04 8.79 4.60
CA ILE A 399 22.62 8.69 4.21
C ILE A 399 21.93 10.07 4.28
N PRO A 400 20.88 10.30 3.47
CA PRO A 400 20.07 11.50 3.61
C PRO A 400 19.16 11.46 4.85
N LEU A 401 18.93 12.64 5.44
CA LEU A 401 17.88 12.89 6.42
C LEU A 401 16.77 13.71 5.77
N ARG A 402 15.54 13.16 5.70
CA ARG A 402 14.39 13.96 5.26
C ARG A 402 13.88 14.83 6.40
N LEU A 403 13.75 16.12 6.14
CA LEU A 403 13.21 17.11 7.06
C LEU A 403 12.11 17.92 6.38
N ASP A 404 10.85 17.64 6.70
CA ASP A 404 9.74 18.45 6.26
C ASP A 404 9.54 19.62 7.20
N MET A 405 9.43 20.84 6.66
CA MET A 405 9.20 22.07 7.43
C MET A 405 7.88 22.71 6.99
N VAL A 406 7.15 23.31 7.93
CA VAL A 406 5.90 24.03 7.63
C VAL A 406 6.05 25.51 7.92
N GLY A 407 5.83 26.35 6.88
CA GLY A 407 6.04 27.81 6.95
C GLY A 407 4.92 28.55 7.66
N THR A 408 3.69 28.39 7.18
CA THR A 408 2.52 29.04 7.78
C THR A 408 1.28 28.18 7.62
N GLU A 409 0.33 28.36 8.55
CA GLU A 409 -0.92 27.62 8.56
C GLU A 409 -2.09 28.55 8.90
N ILE A 410 -3.28 28.19 8.40
CA ILE A 410 -4.51 28.88 8.76
C ILE A 410 -4.83 28.64 10.24
N LYS A 411 -5.31 29.68 10.92
CA LYS A 411 -5.68 29.62 12.32
C LYS A 411 -7.13 30.02 12.52
N LYS A 412 -7.93 29.15 13.13
CA LYS A 412 -9.34 29.41 13.42
C LYS A 412 -9.46 30.57 14.42
N GLY A 413 -10.20 31.60 14.03
CA GLY A 413 -10.50 32.75 14.87
C GLY A 413 -12.01 32.88 15.13
N PHE A 414 -12.40 33.68 16.13
CA PHE A 414 -13.79 33.84 16.53
C PHE A 414 -14.67 34.48 15.43
N LEU A 415 -14.16 35.48 14.69
CA LEU A 415 -14.87 36.17 13.62
C LEU A 415 -14.22 35.96 12.26
N PHE A 416 -12.91 35.85 12.19
CA PHE A 416 -12.15 35.65 10.96
C PHE A 416 -10.99 34.73 11.22
N ASN A 417 -10.68 33.88 10.26
CA ASN A 417 -9.49 33.05 10.31
C ASN A 417 -8.24 33.92 10.15
N GLY A 418 -7.25 33.66 10.98
CA GLY A 418 -5.91 34.25 10.90
C GLY A 418 -4.91 33.30 10.27
N GLN A 419 -3.64 33.64 10.39
CA GLN A 419 -2.53 32.76 10.03
C GLN A 419 -1.55 32.62 11.20
N SER A 420 -1.14 31.39 11.46
CA SER A 420 -0.04 31.05 12.37
C SER A 420 1.25 30.98 11.58
N LEU A 421 2.23 31.76 11.93
CA LEU A 421 3.58 31.66 11.37
C LEU A 421 4.33 30.60 12.16
N LEU A 422 4.78 29.54 11.48
CA LEU A 422 5.39 28.35 12.09
C LEU A 422 6.88 28.27 11.85
N THR A 423 7.35 28.52 10.63
CA THR A 423 8.77 28.54 10.29
C THR A 423 9.01 29.59 9.23
N THR A 424 9.87 30.56 9.49
CA THR A 424 10.37 31.47 8.44
C THR A 424 11.55 30.84 7.74
N VAL A 425 11.94 31.38 6.58
CA VAL A 425 13.18 30.96 5.91
C VAL A 425 14.40 31.18 6.80
N GLN A 426 14.37 32.20 7.66
CA GLN A 426 15.44 32.45 8.63
C GLN A 426 15.49 31.35 9.71
N ASP A 427 14.34 30.92 10.25
CA ASP A 427 14.26 29.81 11.20
C ASP A 427 14.72 28.50 10.55
N ALA A 428 14.30 28.24 9.30
CA ALA A 428 14.74 27.08 8.53
C ALA A 428 16.27 27.06 8.35
N SER A 429 16.87 28.22 8.01
CA SER A 429 18.33 28.32 7.89
C SER A 429 19.03 28.02 9.22
N ALA A 430 18.49 28.52 10.33
CA ALA A 430 19.04 28.24 11.67
C ALA A 430 18.93 26.75 12.05
N ILE A 431 17.82 26.09 11.71
CA ILE A 431 17.64 24.64 11.90
C ILE A 431 18.68 23.86 11.10
N ILE A 432 18.90 24.20 9.84
CA ILE A 432 19.91 23.56 8.97
C ILE A 432 21.33 23.77 9.52
N ASP A 433 21.68 24.98 9.94
CA ASP A 433 22.97 25.25 10.58
C ASP A 433 23.15 24.45 11.89
N SER A 434 22.06 24.29 12.65
CA SER A 434 22.04 23.44 13.85
C SER A 434 22.33 21.98 13.56
N LEU A 435 21.72 21.41 12.48
CA LEU A 435 21.94 20.03 12.04
C LEU A 435 23.37 19.82 11.53
N ARG A 436 23.90 20.78 10.77
CA ARG A 436 25.32 20.78 10.35
C ARG A 436 26.28 20.78 11.53
N GLY A 437 25.94 21.52 12.58
CA GLY A 437 26.68 21.48 13.84
C GLY A 437 26.72 20.09 14.48
N LEU A 438 25.74 19.23 14.17
CA LEU A 438 25.68 17.82 14.56
C LEU A 438 26.29 16.88 13.50
N LYS A 439 26.94 17.43 12.46
CA LYS A 439 27.49 16.69 11.30
C LYS A 439 26.46 15.96 10.45
N ILE A 440 25.23 16.45 10.43
CA ILE A 440 24.16 15.97 9.55
C ILE A 440 24.12 16.93 8.35
N ASN A 441 24.78 16.57 7.25
CA ASN A 441 24.98 17.46 6.08
C ASN A 441 24.10 17.08 4.90
N ASN A 442 23.88 15.78 4.66
CA ASN A 442 23.04 15.28 3.57
C ASN A 442 21.57 15.39 3.97
N LEU A 443 20.91 16.46 3.53
CA LEU A 443 19.53 16.80 3.91
C LEU A 443 18.62 16.78 2.69
N THR A 444 17.51 16.09 2.80
CA THR A 444 16.36 16.23 1.89
C THR A 444 15.32 17.09 2.60
N VAL A 445 15.21 18.34 2.20
CA VAL A 445 14.30 19.32 2.83
C VAL A 445 13.09 19.55 1.97
N THR A 446 11.90 19.34 2.56
CA THR A 446 10.61 19.66 1.93
C THR A 446 9.97 20.84 2.67
N TYR A 447 9.63 21.90 1.94
CA TYR A 447 9.00 23.06 2.53
C TYR A 447 7.51 23.09 2.20
N LYS A 448 6.67 22.92 3.22
CA LYS A 448 5.20 22.97 3.16
C LYS A 448 4.68 24.33 3.62
N GLY A 449 3.49 24.72 3.19
CA GLY A 449 2.87 25.97 3.64
C GLY A 449 3.68 27.25 3.35
N TRP A 450 4.46 27.24 2.27
CA TRP A 450 5.22 28.38 1.79
C TRP A 450 4.36 29.40 1.02
N GLN A 451 3.15 28.96 0.59
CA GLN A 451 2.23 29.77 -0.19
C GLN A 451 1.44 30.77 0.67
N GLU A 452 1.01 31.86 0.05
CA GLU A 452 -0.02 32.75 0.63
C GLU A 452 -1.30 31.96 0.96
N GLY A 453 -1.75 32.02 2.20
CA GLY A 453 -2.85 31.23 2.73
C GLY A 453 -2.41 30.12 3.65
N GLY A 454 -1.17 29.67 3.55
CA GLY A 454 -0.60 28.59 4.38
C GLY A 454 -0.89 27.20 3.86
N PHE A 455 -0.49 26.19 4.63
CA PHE A 455 -0.52 24.80 4.19
C PHE A 455 -1.95 24.32 3.85
N SER A 456 -2.90 24.50 4.75
CA SER A 456 -4.28 24.07 4.54
C SER A 456 -5.24 25.17 4.05
N GLY A 457 -4.79 26.43 4.04
CA GLY A 457 -5.65 27.58 3.68
C GLY A 457 -5.32 28.22 2.33
N ALA A 458 -4.22 27.83 1.67
CA ALA A 458 -3.85 28.34 0.36
C ALA A 458 -4.89 27.93 -0.69
N ARG A 459 -5.42 28.89 -1.45
CA ARG A 459 -6.36 28.57 -2.55
C ARG A 459 -5.69 27.69 -3.58
N PHE A 460 -6.41 26.71 -4.08
CA PHE A 460 -5.95 25.81 -5.12
C PHE A 460 -5.36 26.57 -6.31
N GLY A 461 -4.14 26.23 -6.66
CA GLY A 461 -3.39 26.91 -7.73
C GLY A 461 -2.76 28.25 -7.34
N ASN A 462 -2.75 28.64 -6.06
CA ASN A 462 -1.95 29.76 -5.59
C ASN A 462 -0.49 29.30 -5.39
N LEU A 463 0.41 29.89 -6.15
CA LEU A 463 1.84 29.61 -6.13
C LEU A 463 2.66 30.87 -5.74
N ASN A 464 2.04 31.83 -5.06
CA ASN A 464 2.73 33.03 -4.55
C ASN A 464 3.37 32.71 -3.20
N PHE A 465 4.60 33.16 -3.03
CA PHE A 465 5.32 33.03 -1.76
C PHE A 465 4.67 33.91 -0.68
N ALA A 466 4.42 33.34 0.50
CA ALA A 466 3.94 34.06 1.67
C ALA A 466 5.05 34.99 2.19
N SER A 467 4.89 36.30 2.02
CA SER A 467 5.93 37.28 2.39
C SER A 467 6.37 37.23 3.84
N ARG A 468 5.50 36.76 4.73
CA ARG A 468 5.81 36.56 6.16
C ARG A 468 6.72 35.35 6.41
N VAL A 469 6.72 34.36 5.52
CA VAL A 469 7.61 33.20 5.56
C VAL A 469 8.97 33.57 4.94
N GLY A 470 8.93 34.17 3.76
CA GLY A 470 10.11 34.62 3.03
C GLY A 470 9.76 35.00 1.60
N SER A 471 10.61 35.83 0.94
CA SER A 471 10.52 36.11 -0.47
C SER A 471 11.07 34.93 -1.31
N ARG A 472 10.75 34.89 -2.62
CA ARG A 472 11.34 33.93 -3.55
C ARG A 472 12.88 33.89 -3.44
N LYS A 473 13.54 35.05 -3.34
CA LYS A 473 14.99 35.14 -3.19
C LYS A 473 15.51 34.53 -1.88
N ASP A 474 14.71 34.59 -0.82
CA ASP A 474 15.06 33.95 0.45
C ASP A 474 15.01 32.43 0.31
N PHE A 475 13.99 31.89 -0.36
CA PHE A 475 13.90 30.47 -0.68
C PHE A 475 14.99 29.99 -1.63
N GLU A 476 15.36 30.79 -2.63
CA GLU A 476 16.50 30.50 -3.53
C GLU A 476 17.81 30.39 -2.71
N ARG A 477 18.05 31.30 -1.76
CA ARG A 477 19.21 31.22 -0.87
C ARG A 477 19.19 29.99 0.06
N LEU A 478 18.01 29.63 0.57
CA LEU A 478 17.84 28.44 1.40
C LEU A 478 18.13 27.18 0.60
N ARG A 479 17.56 27.06 -0.64
CA ARG A 479 17.88 25.99 -1.59
C ARG A 479 19.38 25.91 -1.83
N ASP A 480 20.02 27.01 -2.23
CA ASP A 480 21.45 27.05 -2.54
C ASP A 480 22.31 26.63 -1.34
N MET A 481 21.93 27.04 -0.13
CA MET A 481 22.57 26.63 1.10
C MET A 481 22.52 25.10 1.26
N ILE A 482 21.38 24.44 0.99
CA ILE A 482 21.18 22.99 1.15
C ILE A 482 21.94 22.24 0.06
N THR A 483 21.78 22.67 -1.21
CA THR A 483 22.33 21.96 -2.36
C THR A 483 23.86 22.07 -2.48
N GLN A 484 24.49 23.11 -1.93
CA GLN A 484 25.96 23.25 -1.89
C GLN A 484 26.64 22.12 -1.10
N GLU A 485 25.97 21.54 -0.14
CA GLU A 485 26.46 20.40 0.66
C GLU A 485 25.93 19.05 0.13
N GLY A 486 25.38 19.04 -1.08
CA GLY A 486 24.86 17.83 -1.69
C GLY A 486 23.42 17.48 -1.33
N GLY A 487 22.74 18.24 -0.49
CA GLY A 487 21.33 18.01 -0.13
C GLY A 487 20.35 18.37 -1.25
N ARG A 488 19.07 18.06 -1.02
CA ARG A 488 17.95 18.33 -1.94
C ARG A 488 16.92 19.24 -1.29
N PHE A 489 16.27 20.10 -2.09
CA PHE A 489 15.27 21.05 -1.60
C PHE A 489 14.03 21.07 -2.46
N TYR A 490 12.89 20.75 -1.89
CA TYR A 490 11.60 20.65 -2.55
C TYR A 490 10.60 21.67 -2.03
N LEU A 491 9.85 22.31 -2.93
CA LEU A 491 8.64 23.05 -2.59
C LEU A 491 7.42 22.11 -2.71
N SER A 492 6.70 21.95 -1.60
CA SER A 492 5.54 21.03 -1.53
C SER A 492 4.24 21.72 -1.91
N PHE A 493 3.39 21.02 -2.67
CA PHE A 493 2.00 21.39 -2.94
C PHE A 493 1.16 20.15 -3.23
N ASN A 494 -0.16 20.28 -3.00
CA ASN A 494 -1.11 19.18 -3.23
C ASN A 494 -2.05 19.50 -4.41
N PRO A 495 -1.90 18.84 -5.56
CA PRO A 495 -2.81 18.98 -6.69
C PRO A 495 -4.00 18.01 -6.63
N SER A 496 -3.96 16.98 -5.78
CA SER A 496 -4.89 15.84 -5.82
C SER A 496 -6.09 16.01 -4.91
N THR A 497 -5.91 16.73 -3.79
CA THR A 497 -6.98 16.94 -2.80
C THR A 497 -7.02 18.39 -2.32
N ALA A 498 -8.19 18.84 -1.88
CA ALA A 498 -8.39 20.16 -1.29
C ALA A 498 -9.62 20.19 -0.38
N ASN A 499 -9.62 21.07 0.63
CA ASN A 499 -10.78 21.34 1.47
C ASN A 499 -11.70 22.41 0.85
N GLU A 500 -12.84 22.69 1.48
CA GLU A 500 -13.87 23.61 0.99
C GLU A 500 -13.44 25.08 0.94
N ASP A 501 -12.45 25.51 1.74
CA ASP A 501 -11.91 26.87 1.74
C ASP A 501 -10.91 27.08 0.59
N GLN A 502 -10.23 26.02 0.15
CA GLN A 502 -9.25 26.07 -0.93
C GLN A 502 -9.89 26.12 -2.32
N ILE A 503 -11.09 25.52 -2.48
CA ILE A 503 -11.75 25.37 -3.78
C ILE A 503 -13.24 25.77 -3.71
N ARG A 504 -13.86 25.83 -4.90
CA ARG A 504 -15.31 25.70 -5.06
C ARG A 504 -15.60 24.25 -5.46
N PRO A 505 -16.09 23.37 -4.55
CA PRO A 505 -16.19 21.93 -4.81
C PRO A 505 -16.87 21.60 -6.14
N ALA A 506 -18.02 22.23 -6.44
CA ALA A 506 -18.75 22.01 -7.69
C ALA A 506 -17.94 22.28 -8.98
N SER A 507 -16.83 23.03 -8.89
CA SER A 507 -16.01 23.40 -10.04
C SER A 507 -14.69 22.61 -10.12
N TYR A 508 -14.23 22.05 -9.02
CA TYR A 508 -12.90 21.44 -8.93
C TYR A 508 -12.92 19.97 -8.55
N ALA A 509 -13.91 19.55 -7.75
CA ALA A 509 -13.98 18.16 -7.30
C ALA A 509 -14.38 17.20 -8.42
N SER A 510 -13.82 16.00 -8.38
CA SER A 510 -14.20 14.90 -9.27
C SER A 510 -15.66 14.48 -9.04
N GLY A 511 -16.34 14.11 -10.10
CA GLY A 511 -17.67 13.53 -10.07
C GLY A 511 -17.59 12.01 -9.89
N MET A 512 -18.45 11.46 -9.03
CA MET A 512 -18.65 10.02 -8.88
C MET A 512 -19.66 9.48 -9.91
N LEU A 513 -19.68 8.18 -10.16
CA LEU A 513 -20.74 7.49 -10.92
C LEU A 513 -22.13 7.77 -10.37
N SER A 514 -22.27 7.91 -9.05
CA SER A 514 -23.51 8.30 -8.35
C SER A 514 -23.91 9.75 -8.57
N ARG A 515 -23.14 10.54 -9.31
CA ARG A 515 -23.29 11.99 -9.53
C ARG A 515 -23.08 12.84 -8.27
N GLN A 516 -22.52 12.27 -7.23
CA GLN A 516 -22.02 13.02 -6.09
C GLN A 516 -20.60 13.52 -6.38
N LEU A 517 -20.09 14.40 -5.52
CA LEU A 517 -18.69 14.80 -5.57
C LEU A 517 -17.86 13.80 -4.78
N ALA A 518 -16.73 13.39 -5.32
CA ALA A 518 -15.78 12.53 -4.65
C ALA A 518 -15.13 13.29 -3.48
N ARG A 519 -15.34 12.79 -2.27
CA ARG A 519 -14.84 13.41 -1.03
C ARG A 519 -14.60 12.37 0.05
N LYS A 520 -13.69 12.68 0.97
CA LYS A 520 -13.49 12.01 2.25
C LYS A 520 -14.06 12.91 3.34
N THR A 521 -14.91 12.36 4.19
CA THR A 521 -15.46 13.09 5.35
C THR A 521 -14.82 12.56 6.62
N ARG A 522 -14.30 13.44 7.45
CA ARG A 522 -13.81 13.09 8.79
C ARG A 522 -14.97 13.18 9.78
N SER A 523 -15.04 12.24 10.72
CA SER A 523 -16.16 12.18 11.70
C SER A 523 -15.89 12.95 12.99
N ASN A 524 -14.73 13.59 13.13
CA ASN A 524 -14.36 14.30 14.34
C ASN A 524 -14.71 15.79 14.25
N SER A 525 -15.62 16.25 15.12
CA SER A 525 -16.11 17.63 15.18
C SER A 525 -15.07 18.68 15.61
N ASP A 526 -13.90 18.25 16.07
CA ASP A 526 -12.87 19.15 16.59
C ASP A 526 -11.85 19.57 15.51
N ILE A 527 -11.93 18.97 14.32
CA ILE A 527 -11.05 19.29 13.18
C ILE A 527 -11.63 20.50 12.43
N MET A 528 -10.76 21.36 11.92
CA MET A 528 -11.15 22.60 11.24
C MET A 528 -11.88 22.34 9.91
N TYR A 529 -11.55 21.24 9.21
CA TYR A 529 -12.11 20.86 7.92
C TYR A 529 -12.66 19.45 7.95
N ASP A 530 -13.98 19.32 7.84
CA ASP A 530 -14.68 18.05 7.88
C ASP A 530 -14.59 17.29 6.55
N GLU A 531 -14.42 18.00 5.44
CA GLU A 531 -14.46 17.45 4.09
C GLU A 531 -13.18 17.74 3.31
N THR A 532 -12.63 16.69 2.70
CA THR A 532 -11.55 16.77 1.72
C THR A 532 -12.04 16.25 0.39
N TYR A 533 -12.00 17.07 -0.64
CA TYR A 533 -12.45 16.75 -1.99
C TYR A 533 -11.30 16.27 -2.85
N PHE A 534 -11.55 15.26 -3.68
CA PHE A 534 -10.62 14.79 -4.70
C PHE A 534 -10.74 15.66 -5.95
N ILE A 535 -9.63 16.19 -6.42
CA ILE A 535 -9.58 17.15 -7.53
C ILE A 535 -9.68 16.43 -8.87
N GLN A 536 -10.41 16.99 -9.84
CA GLN A 536 -10.48 16.46 -11.21
C GLN A 536 -9.08 16.21 -11.78
N PRO A 537 -8.74 15.01 -12.30
CA PRO A 537 -7.40 14.68 -12.80
C PRO A 537 -6.83 15.73 -13.77
N ALA A 538 -7.65 16.24 -14.68
CA ALA A 538 -7.24 17.29 -15.61
C ALA A 538 -6.87 18.63 -14.94
N LYS A 539 -7.43 18.92 -13.77
CA LYS A 539 -7.06 20.13 -13.00
C LYS A 539 -5.81 19.89 -12.16
N ALA A 540 -5.65 18.68 -11.64
CA ALA A 540 -4.45 18.27 -10.94
C ALA A 540 -3.22 18.36 -11.85
N THR A 541 -3.28 17.78 -13.04
CA THR A 541 -2.19 17.86 -14.04
C THR A 541 -1.95 19.29 -14.53
N SER A 542 -3.01 20.09 -14.69
CA SER A 542 -2.87 21.52 -15.03
C SER A 542 -2.14 22.30 -13.93
N LEU A 543 -2.37 22.00 -12.65
CA LEU A 543 -1.65 22.65 -11.55
C LEU A 543 -0.18 22.22 -11.51
N ILE A 544 0.12 20.95 -11.74
CA ILE A 544 1.51 20.46 -11.83
C ILE A 544 2.26 21.21 -12.93
N ASN A 545 1.70 21.30 -14.12
CA ASN A 545 2.31 22.07 -15.25
C ASN A 545 2.49 23.56 -14.90
N LYS A 546 1.51 24.17 -14.22
CA LYS A 546 1.62 25.55 -13.75
C LYS A 546 2.74 25.71 -12.73
N ALA A 547 2.89 24.76 -11.78
CA ALA A 547 3.94 24.78 -10.78
C ALA A 547 5.31 24.70 -11.45
N TYR A 548 5.51 23.78 -12.39
CA TYR A 548 6.72 23.66 -13.20
C TYR A 548 7.12 24.98 -13.87
N GLN A 549 6.15 25.65 -14.52
CA GLN A 549 6.40 26.93 -15.20
C GLN A 549 6.65 28.09 -14.24
N THR A 550 6.02 28.09 -13.06
CA THR A 550 6.08 29.23 -12.12
C THR A 550 7.24 29.10 -11.15
N LEU A 551 7.56 27.88 -10.71
CA LEU A 551 8.58 27.59 -9.69
C LEU A 551 9.92 27.15 -10.30
N THR A 552 10.24 27.63 -11.50
CA THR A 552 11.51 27.31 -12.19
C THR A 552 12.71 27.45 -11.25
N GLY A 553 13.59 26.45 -11.26
CA GLY A 553 14.76 26.37 -10.40
C GLY A 553 14.51 25.81 -9.00
N PHE A 554 13.30 25.34 -8.70
CA PHE A 554 12.99 24.55 -7.51
C PHE A 554 12.54 23.16 -7.91
N ASP A 555 12.95 22.16 -7.14
CA ASP A 555 12.39 20.82 -7.22
C ASP A 555 11.03 20.76 -6.53
N LEU A 556 10.21 19.79 -6.92
CA LEU A 556 8.81 19.74 -6.57
C LEU A 556 8.47 18.49 -5.75
N HIS A 557 7.93 18.68 -4.57
CA HIS A 557 7.24 17.61 -3.84
C HIS A 557 5.75 17.68 -4.16
N ILE A 558 5.24 16.65 -4.88
CA ILE A 558 3.86 16.62 -5.40
C ILE A 558 3.03 15.66 -4.56
N GLU A 559 2.30 16.20 -3.59
CA GLU A 559 1.52 15.39 -2.65
C GLU A 559 0.31 14.72 -3.32
N GLY A 560 -0.02 13.51 -2.89
CA GLY A 560 -1.21 12.76 -3.26
C GLY A 560 -1.12 11.99 -4.58
N VAL A 561 -0.39 12.46 -5.58
CA VAL A 561 -0.33 11.78 -6.90
C VAL A 561 0.39 10.44 -6.86
N GLY A 562 1.29 10.23 -5.90
CA GLY A 562 2.04 8.98 -5.74
C GLY A 562 1.14 7.79 -5.37
N SER A 563 0.07 8.03 -4.63
CA SER A 563 -0.83 6.99 -4.08
C SER A 563 -2.27 7.05 -4.57
N LEU A 564 -2.69 8.17 -5.18
CA LEU A 564 -4.08 8.38 -5.61
C LEU A 564 -4.23 8.25 -7.12
N LEU A 565 -5.00 7.26 -7.55
CA LEU A 565 -5.38 7.08 -8.95
C LEU A 565 -6.88 6.82 -9.03
N TYR A 566 -7.63 7.73 -9.65
CA TYR A 566 -9.10 7.69 -9.69
C TYR A 566 -9.67 8.32 -10.97
N SER A 567 -10.92 7.97 -11.25
CA SER A 567 -11.71 8.49 -12.36
C SER A 567 -12.38 9.83 -12.01
N ASP A 568 -12.89 10.51 -13.03
CA ASP A 568 -13.79 11.67 -12.91
C ASP A 568 -15.01 11.48 -13.83
N PHE A 569 -16.19 11.36 -13.25
CA PHE A 569 -17.47 11.21 -13.96
C PHE A 569 -18.28 12.52 -13.97
N THR A 570 -17.60 13.66 -14.00
CA THR A 570 -18.26 14.97 -14.19
C THR A 570 -18.99 15.00 -15.54
N ARG A 571 -20.21 15.55 -15.56
CA ARG A 571 -21.15 15.46 -16.70
C ARG A 571 -20.56 15.87 -18.05
N ASP A 572 -19.71 16.90 -18.05
CA ASP A 572 -19.24 17.51 -19.29
C ASP A 572 -17.94 16.89 -19.81
N LYS A 573 -17.23 16.12 -18.98
CA LYS A 573 -15.95 15.54 -19.35
C LYS A 573 -15.58 14.38 -18.41
N THR A 574 -15.96 13.18 -18.81
CA THR A 574 -15.50 11.96 -18.13
C THR A 574 -14.02 11.73 -18.41
N VAL A 575 -13.27 11.40 -17.37
CA VAL A 575 -11.90 10.88 -17.44
C VAL A 575 -11.87 9.57 -16.67
N VAL A 576 -11.71 8.47 -17.37
CA VAL A 576 -11.61 7.15 -16.72
C VAL A 576 -10.22 6.92 -16.13
N ARG A 577 -10.10 5.97 -15.22
CA ARG A 577 -8.87 5.72 -14.43
C ARG A 577 -7.63 5.50 -15.28
N SER A 578 -7.74 4.76 -16.41
CA SER A 578 -6.64 4.57 -17.36
C SER A 578 -6.21 5.87 -18.06
N GLU A 579 -7.16 6.74 -18.40
CA GLU A 579 -6.87 8.06 -18.96
C GLU A 579 -6.22 8.98 -17.92
N ALA A 580 -6.69 8.94 -16.66
CA ALA A 580 -6.08 9.70 -15.58
C ALA A 580 -4.62 9.28 -15.35
N LYS A 581 -4.33 7.97 -15.39
CA LYS A 581 -2.97 7.41 -15.34
C LYS A 581 -2.11 7.92 -16.49
N ALA A 582 -2.61 7.87 -17.72
CA ALA A 582 -1.89 8.34 -18.90
C ALA A 582 -1.60 9.85 -18.84
N GLN A 583 -2.59 10.67 -18.46
CA GLN A 583 -2.43 12.12 -18.30
C GLN A 583 -1.38 12.46 -17.23
N LEU A 584 -1.38 11.75 -16.10
CA LEU A 584 -0.38 11.95 -15.04
C LEU A 584 1.03 11.59 -15.51
N LEU A 585 1.19 10.43 -16.16
CA LEU A 585 2.48 10.02 -16.73
C LEU A 585 3.02 11.01 -17.77
N GLU A 586 2.18 11.48 -18.67
CA GLU A 586 2.56 12.49 -19.65
C GLU A 586 3.00 13.79 -18.97
N THR A 587 2.26 14.19 -17.92
CA THR A 587 2.57 15.40 -17.16
C THR A 587 3.91 15.29 -16.45
N LEU A 588 4.18 14.18 -15.74
CA LEU A 588 5.44 14.02 -15.02
C LEU A 588 6.64 13.89 -15.97
N LYS A 589 6.48 13.19 -17.09
CA LYS A 589 7.52 13.12 -18.15
C LYS A 589 7.90 14.48 -18.71
N ALA A 590 6.99 15.45 -18.69
CA ALA A 590 7.25 16.80 -19.19
C ALA A 590 8.00 17.70 -18.17
N LEU A 591 8.25 17.24 -16.95
CA LEU A 591 8.97 17.97 -15.90
C LEU A 591 10.51 17.80 -16.05
N GLU A 592 11.02 17.88 -17.26
CA GLU A 592 12.45 17.76 -17.54
C GLU A 592 13.28 18.73 -16.66
N GLU A 593 14.44 18.29 -16.19
CA GLU A 593 15.38 19.07 -15.36
C GLU A 593 14.83 19.51 -13.97
N THR A 594 13.66 19.00 -13.55
CA THR A 594 13.09 19.27 -12.22
C THR A 594 13.03 17.98 -11.42
N GLY A 595 13.69 17.95 -10.27
CA GLY A 595 13.59 16.85 -9.32
C GLY A 595 12.16 16.71 -8.81
N VAL A 596 11.63 15.49 -8.80
CA VAL A 596 10.28 15.18 -8.32
C VAL A 596 10.35 14.21 -7.17
N ALA A 597 9.74 14.57 -6.04
CA ALA A 597 9.50 13.69 -4.91
C ALA A 597 8.00 13.41 -4.75
N LEU A 598 7.63 12.17 -4.40
CA LEU A 598 6.25 11.73 -4.23
C LEU A 598 6.05 11.01 -2.89
N ASN A 599 4.89 11.22 -2.24
CA ASN A 599 4.47 10.38 -1.12
C ASN A 599 3.85 9.06 -1.63
N GLY A 600 4.20 7.94 -1.00
CA GLY A 600 3.84 6.63 -1.49
C GLY A 600 4.55 6.34 -2.81
N GLY A 601 4.01 5.50 -3.66
CA GLY A 601 4.68 5.31 -4.94
C GLY A 601 4.12 4.15 -5.73
N ASN A 602 3.03 4.38 -6.46
CA ASN A 602 2.56 3.42 -7.45
C ASN A 602 3.64 3.17 -8.50
N SER A 603 3.97 1.92 -8.78
CA SER A 603 5.13 1.51 -9.59
C SER A 603 5.17 2.10 -11.01
N PHE A 604 4.01 2.46 -11.57
CA PHE A 604 3.97 3.11 -12.87
C PHE A 604 4.59 4.53 -12.90
N LEU A 605 4.84 5.14 -11.73
CA LEU A 605 5.45 6.48 -11.59
C LEU A 605 6.96 6.44 -11.40
N TRP A 606 7.56 5.30 -11.05
CA TRP A 606 8.95 5.20 -10.61
C TRP A 606 9.98 5.71 -11.61
N GLY A 607 9.70 5.65 -12.91
CA GLY A 607 10.57 6.22 -13.95
C GLY A 607 10.49 7.74 -14.10
N ASN A 608 9.69 8.45 -13.32
CA ASN A 608 9.44 9.89 -13.46
C ASN A 608 9.53 10.64 -12.12
N MET A 609 10.33 10.16 -11.21
CA MET A 609 10.57 10.75 -9.89
C MET A 609 11.94 10.34 -9.36
N GLU A 610 12.47 11.07 -8.39
CA GLU A 610 13.79 10.85 -7.80
C GLU A 610 13.69 10.21 -6.41
N GLU A 611 12.70 10.60 -5.60
CA GLU A 611 12.58 10.19 -4.21
C GLU A 611 11.16 9.75 -3.86
N LEU A 612 11.06 8.69 -3.04
CA LEU A 612 9.82 8.17 -2.49
C LEU A 612 9.71 8.45 -0.99
N PHE A 613 8.70 9.21 -0.61
CA PHE A 613 8.42 9.56 0.77
C PHE A 613 7.34 8.64 1.37
N ASP A 614 7.43 8.43 2.69
CA ASP A 614 6.44 7.70 3.48
C ASP A 614 6.19 6.26 2.99
N ILE A 615 7.29 5.56 2.59
CA ILE A 615 7.19 4.19 2.12
C ILE A 615 6.77 3.26 3.28
N PRO A 616 5.83 2.33 3.06
CA PRO A 616 5.38 1.45 4.13
C PRO A 616 6.50 0.50 4.59
N VAL A 617 6.64 0.39 5.90
CA VAL A 617 7.54 -0.58 6.56
C VAL A 617 6.75 -1.65 7.33
N VAL A 618 5.41 -1.57 7.30
CA VAL A 618 4.46 -2.53 7.86
C VAL A 618 3.37 -2.81 6.85
N ASN A 619 2.78 -4.01 6.92
CA ASN A 619 1.61 -4.41 6.12
C ASN A 619 0.30 -4.09 6.87
N SER A 620 -0.85 -4.50 6.35
CA SER A 620 -2.16 -4.28 6.96
C SER A 620 -2.42 -5.09 8.23
N GLN A 621 -1.54 -6.03 8.59
CA GLN A 621 -1.64 -6.87 9.78
C GLN A 621 -2.93 -7.71 9.84
N TYR A 622 -3.42 -8.19 8.70
CA TYR A 622 -4.53 -9.14 8.69
C TYR A 622 -4.14 -10.46 9.37
N LEU A 623 -5.06 -11.10 10.06
CA LEU A 623 -4.78 -12.34 10.80
C LEU A 623 -4.24 -13.49 9.94
N PHE A 624 -4.51 -13.48 8.64
CA PHE A 624 -4.00 -14.46 7.70
C PHE A 624 -2.62 -14.11 7.15
N GLU A 625 -2.14 -12.87 7.30
CA GLU A 625 -0.79 -12.45 6.93
C GLU A 625 0.17 -12.92 8.01
N THR A 626 0.93 -13.95 7.69
CA THR A 626 1.79 -14.63 8.67
C THR A 626 3.14 -13.98 8.83
N ASP A 627 3.60 -13.24 7.82
CA ASP A 627 4.91 -12.58 7.79
C ASP A 627 4.85 -11.28 7.02
N THR A 628 5.55 -10.25 7.51
CA THR A 628 5.84 -9.03 6.76
C THR A 628 7.26 -9.16 6.19
N VAL A 629 7.44 -8.88 4.91
CA VAL A 629 8.73 -9.01 4.23
C VAL A 629 9.05 -7.76 3.40
N PRO A 630 10.33 -7.35 3.31
CA PRO A 630 10.73 -6.12 2.62
C PRO A 630 10.82 -6.30 1.09
N PHE A 631 9.78 -6.87 0.47
CA PHE A 631 9.78 -7.11 -0.97
C PHE A 631 9.96 -5.81 -1.76
N LEU A 632 9.18 -4.78 -1.41
CA LEU A 632 9.25 -3.46 -2.04
C LEU A 632 10.66 -2.85 -1.89
N GLN A 633 11.24 -2.95 -0.71
CA GLN A 633 12.58 -2.41 -0.43
C GLN A 633 13.68 -3.18 -1.17
N ILE A 634 13.55 -4.50 -1.32
CA ILE A 634 14.47 -5.30 -2.15
C ILE A 634 14.41 -4.83 -3.61
N VAL A 635 13.22 -4.45 -4.10
CA VAL A 635 13.05 -3.93 -5.47
C VAL A 635 13.70 -2.56 -5.65
N LEU A 636 13.58 -1.67 -4.66
CA LEU A 636 13.94 -0.26 -4.79
C LEU A 636 15.38 0.07 -4.37
N LYS A 637 15.95 -0.62 -3.38
CA LYS A 637 17.26 -0.26 -2.79
C LYS A 637 18.39 -0.35 -3.82
N GLY A 638 19.18 0.72 -3.91
CA GLY A 638 20.23 0.91 -4.90
C GLY A 638 19.74 1.51 -6.24
N HIS A 639 18.44 1.88 -6.32
CA HIS A 639 17.83 2.43 -7.53
C HIS A 639 17.01 3.70 -7.30
N ILE A 640 16.32 3.82 -6.16
CA ILE A 640 15.48 4.97 -5.81
C ILE A 640 15.63 5.21 -4.30
N ASP A 641 15.93 6.46 -3.92
CA ASP A 641 15.93 6.89 -2.52
C ASP A 641 14.53 6.82 -1.93
N TYR A 642 14.39 6.16 -0.77
CA TYR A 642 13.09 6.06 -0.11
C TYR A 642 13.20 6.27 1.40
N TYR A 643 12.16 6.93 1.93
CA TYR A 643 12.11 7.39 3.31
C TYR A 643 10.94 6.75 4.06
N ALA A 644 11.19 6.38 5.32
CA ALA A 644 10.15 5.94 6.23
C ALA A 644 9.17 7.08 6.55
N PRO A 645 7.95 6.79 7.04
CA PRO A 645 7.07 7.79 7.62
C PRO A 645 7.76 8.59 8.75
N TYR A 646 7.22 9.77 9.08
CA TYR A 646 7.81 10.63 10.10
C TYR A 646 7.97 9.92 11.44
N VAL A 647 9.21 9.83 11.91
CA VAL A 647 9.58 9.20 13.20
C VAL A 647 8.88 9.88 14.37
N ASN A 648 8.73 11.19 14.32
CA ASN A 648 8.09 11.97 15.37
C ASN A 648 6.55 11.97 15.31
N GLN A 649 5.93 11.20 14.41
CA GLN A 649 4.47 11.06 14.32
C GLN A 649 3.97 9.61 14.47
N GLY A 650 4.80 8.61 14.24
CA GLY A 650 4.43 7.20 14.24
C GLY A 650 4.89 6.39 15.46
N GLY A 651 5.47 7.03 16.45
CA GLY A 651 6.04 6.35 17.63
C GLY A 651 7.55 6.19 17.52
N TYR A 652 8.24 7.02 18.29
CA TYR A 652 9.69 6.96 18.46
C TYR A 652 10.05 5.80 19.38
N SER A 653 10.53 4.70 18.82
CA SER A 653 10.99 3.52 19.58
C SER A 653 12.26 2.94 18.98
N GLN A 654 13.03 2.19 19.78
CA GLN A 654 14.20 1.49 19.27
C GLN A 654 13.82 0.45 18.20
N GLY A 655 12.65 -0.21 18.34
CA GLY A 655 12.12 -1.14 17.35
C GLY A 655 11.85 -0.48 15.99
N ALA A 656 11.29 0.74 16.00
CA ALA A 656 11.07 1.51 14.77
C ALA A 656 12.38 1.91 14.07
N ILE A 657 13.42 2.28 14.86
CA ILE A 657 14.77 2.56 14.33
C ILE A 657 15.35 1.30 13.67
N LEU A 658 15.29 0.16 14.37
CA LEU A 658 15.78 -1.11 13.84
C LEU A 658 15.01 -1.55 12.58
N LYS A 659 13.70 -1.24 12.51
CA LYS A 659 12.90 -1.53 11.32
C LYS A 659 13.33 -0.69 10.11
N MET A 660 13.62 0.59 10.28
CA MET A 660 14.21 1.41 9.22
C MET A 660 15.56 0.84 8.74
N ILE A 661 16.40 0.42 9.68
CA ILE A 661 17.71 -0.20 9.40
C ILE A 661 17.51 -1.52 8.62
N GLU A 662 16.64 -2.41 9.09
CA GLU A 662 16.33 -3.68 8.42
C GLU A 662 15.85 -3.48 6.99
N TYR A 663 15.01 -2.47 6.77
CA TYR A 663 14.36 -2.22 5.47
C TYR A 663 15.17 -1.24 4.59
N GLY A 664 16.31 -0.75 5.08
CA GLY A 664 17.15 0.19 4.32
C GLY A 664 16.49 1.54 4.06
N ALA A 665 15.49 1.93 4.87
CA ALA A 665 14.72 3.15 4.70
C ALA A 665 15.36 4.31 5.47
N TYR A 666 15.41 5.50 4.85
CA TYR A 666 15.98 6.70 5.46
C TYR A 666 15.00 7.36 6.44
N PRO A 667 15.51 8.03 7.49
CA PRO A 667 14.67 8.66 8.51
C PRO A 667 14.02 9.96 8.00
N SER A 668 12.81 10.23 8.50
CA SER A 668 12.04 11.43 8.20
C SER A 668 11.52 12.09 9.48
N PHE A 669 11.54 13.43 9.51
CA PHE A 669 10.94 14.22 10.58
C PHE A 669 10.12 15.36 10.01
N PHE A 670 9.00 15.70 10.68
CA PHE A 670 8.19 16.87 10.38
C PHE A 670 8.38 17.89 11.52
N VAL A 671 8.88 19.08 11.20
CA VAL A 671 9.27 20.07 12.21
C VAL A 671 8.84 21.50 11.88
N MET A 672 8.86 22.35 12.90
CA MET A 672 8.68 23.80 12.77
C MET A 672 9.63 24.56 13.70
N GLY A 673 9.91 25.82 13.37
CA GLY A 673 10.75 26.70 14.19
C GLY A 673 10.00 27.31 15.38
N ALA A 674 8.67 27.47 15.31
CA ALA A 674 7.87 28.04 16.37
C ALA A 674 7.61 27.05 17.51
N GLU A 675 7.25 27.57 18.71
CA GLU A 675 6.79 26.74 19.83
C GLU A 675 5.46 26.03 19.50
N ASN A 676 5.23 24.82 20.06
CA ASN A 676 4.05 23.97 19.79
C ASN A 676 2.69 24.68 20.03
N ARG A 677 2.63 25.67 20.90
CA ARG A 677 1.41 26.50 21.08
C ARG A 677 0.94 27.22 19.82
N ALA A 678 1.82 27.38 18.82
CA ALA A 678 1.46 27.98 17.54
C ALA A 678 0.51 27.10 16.71
N LEU A 679 0.45 25.79 16.98
CA LEU A 679 -0.43 24.82 16.35
C LEU A 679 -1.89 24.92 16.85
N VAL A 680 -2.12 25.47 18.04
CA VAL A 680 -3.45 25.52 18.65
C VAL A 680 -4.43 26.29 17.78
N ASN A 681 -5.60 25.71 17.53
CA ASN A 681 -6.65 26.17 16.62
C ASN A 681 -6.23 26.21 15.13
N THR A 682 -5.26 25.40 14.74
CA THR A 682 -4.90 25.14 13.33
C THR A 682 -5.24 23.71 12.93
N PRO A 683 -5.36 23.39 11.62
CA PRO A 683 -5.51 21.99 11.18
C PRO A 683 -4.36 21.07 11.60
N LEU A 684 -3.20 21.62 11.93
CA LEU A 684 -2.02 20.87 12.39
C LEU A 684 -2.00 20.62 13.91
N GLU A 685 -3.05 20.99 14.66
CA GLU A 685 -3.13 20.77 16.10
C GLU A 685 -3.04 19.28 16.48
N GLU A 686 -3.46 18.38 15.59
CA GLU A 686 -3.37 16.93 15.78
C GLU A 686 -1.92 16.41 15.94
N TYR A 687 -0.93 17.13 15.43
CA TYR A 687 0.49 16.73 15.52
C TYR A 687 1.13 17.03 16.88
N PHE A 688 0.47 17.70 17.80
CA PHE A 688 0.85 18.03 19.18
C PHE A 688 2.25 18.64 19.35
N SER A 689 3.30 18.08 18.76
CA SER A 689 4.70 18.52 18.92
C SER A 689 5.44 18.45 17.56
N LEU A 690 5.71 19.64 17.02
CA LEU A 690 6.54 19.84 15.83
C LEU A 690 7.75 20.75 16.09
N ASN A 691 7.90 21.34 17.28
CA ASN A 691 9.02 22.24 17.55
C ASN A 691 10.36 21.51 17.40
N TYR A 692 11.26 22.08 16.58
CA TYR A 692 12.56 21.46 16.27
C TYR A 692 13.41 21.23 17.51
N ASP A 693 13.41 22.18 18.45
CA ASP A 693 14.26 22.07 19.66
C ASP A 693 13.83 20.89 20.55
N ASP A 694 12.54 20.53 20.55
CA ASP A 694 12.04 19.35 21.27
C ASP A 694 12.53 18.05 20.62
N TRP A 695 12.73 18.03 19.32
CA TRP A 695 13.10 16.82 18.55
C TRP A 695 14.59 16.71 18.22
N LYS A 696 15.37 17.77 18.35
CA LYS A 696 16.79 17.83 17.98
C LYS A 696 17.61 16.64 18.47
N ALA A 697 17.51 16.31 19.76
CA ALA A 697 18.23 15.17 20.34
C ALA A 697 17.76 13.81 19.76
N SER A 698 16.47 13.68 19.48
CA SER A 698 15.91 12.47 18.85
C SER A 698 16.36 12.36 17.40
N ILE A 699 16.40 13.46 16.65
CA ILE A 699 16.92 13.51 15.28
C ILE A 699 18.37 13.01 15.25
N GLU A 700 19.22 13.56 16.12
CA GLU A 700 20.64 13.16 16.23
C GLU A 700 20.78 11.66 16.56
N ASN A 701 20.01 11.15 17.53
CA ASN A 701 20.05 9.75 17.91
C ASN A 701 19.60 8.82 16.80
N VAL A 702 18.46 9.11 16.15
CA VAL A 702 17.94 8.29 15.04
C VAL A 702 18.91 8.30 13.88
N TYR A 703 19.30 9.51 13.44
CA TYR A 703 20.22 9.67 12.31
C TYR A 703 21.53 8.92 12.54
N SER A 704 22.17 9.11 13.69
CA SER A 704 23.46 8.47 13.98
C SER A 704 23.39 6.94 13.95
N GLN A 705 22.28 6.34 14.42
CA GLN A 705 22.10 4.89 14.37
C GLN A 705 21.87 4.40 12.95
N VAL A 706 20.93 5.06 12.22
CA VAL A 706 20.58 4.65 10.86
C VAL A 706 21.77 4.90 9.91
N ASN A 707 22.47 6.03 10.02
CA ASN A 707 23.65 6.32 9.20
C ASN A 707 24.75 5.29 9.42
N ARG A 708 25.08 4.95 10.68
CA ARG A 708 26.08 3.92 10.99
C ARG A 708 25.73 2.56 10.39
N ALA A 709 24.44 2.25 10.25
CA ALA A 709 23.98 0.99 9.64
C ALA A 709 23.97 1.03 8.11
N LEU A 710 23.50 2.12 7.52
CA LEU A 710 23.16 2.17 6.10
C LEU A 710 24.22 2.88 5.23
N ALA A 711 25.03 3.80 5.75
CA ALA A 711 26.12 4.41 4.96
C ALA A 711 27.08 3.39 4.34
N PRO A 712 27.49 2.31 5.03
CA PRO A 712 28.33 1.27 4.41
C PRO A 712 27.69 0.50 3.25
N VAL A 713 26.35 0.60 3.11
CA VAL A 713 25.57 -0.10 2.08
C VAL A 713 24.86 0.86 1.12
N GLU A 714 25.26 2.13 1.13
CA GLU A 714 24.69 3.15 0.26
C GLU A 714 24.93 2.82 -1.22
N GLY A 715 23.88 2.97 -2.06
CA GLY A 715 23.89 2.62 -3.47
C GLY A 715 24.01 1.12 -3.78
N ARG A 716 23.96 0.25 -2.76
CA ARG A 716 24.02 -1.21 -2.93
C ARG A 716 22.63 -1.82 -2.92
N GLU A 717 22.39 -2.76 -3.81
CA GLU A 717 21.16 -3.55 -3.86
C GLU A 717 21.04 -4.53 -2.69
N ILE A 718 19.84 -4.68 -2.13
CA ILE A 718 19.54 -5.81 -1.25
C ILE A 718 19.42 -7.07 -2.11
N GLN A 719 20.25 -8.08 -1.82
CA GLN A 719 20.29 -9.36 -2.50
C GLN A 719 19.46 -10.43 -1.77
N GLU A 720 19.42 -10.37 -0.45
CA GLU A 720 18.68 -11.31 0.38
C GLU A 720 18.31 -10.70 1.73
N HIS A 721 17.09 -10.96 2.16
CA HIS A 721 16.61 -10.72 3.52
C HIS A 721 16.24 -12.07 4.15
N ARG A 722 16.70 -12.32 5.37
CA ARG A 722 16.45 -13.57 6.08
C ARG A 722 16.14 -13.35 7.55
N VAL A 723 15.04 -13.89 8.01
CA VAL A 723 14.83 -14.11 9.43
C VAL A 723 15.55 -15.40 9.83
N ILE A 724 16.67 -15.29 10.53
CA ILE A 724 17.49 -16.44 10.97
C ILE A 724 16.77 -17.21 12.08
N ARG A 725 16.25 -16.46 13.06
CA ARG A 725 15.37 -16.90 14.12
C ARG A 725 14.54 -15.73 14.61
N GLN A 726 13.55 -15.97 15.45
CA GLN A 726 12.69 -14.93 15.95
C GLN A 726 13.51 -13.76 16.52
N GLY A 727 13.22 -12.54 16.03
CA GLY A 727 13.89 -11.32 16.44
C GLY A 727 15.32 -11.14 15.92
N LEU A 728 15.86 -12.05 15.11
CA LEU A 728 17.19 -11.93 14.52
C LEU A 728 17.15 -12.04 13.01
N VAL A 729 17.55 -10.98 12.33
CA VAL A 729 17.46 -10.82 10.88
C VAL A 729 18.84 -10.58 10.27
N ARG A 730 19.07 -11.14 9.08
CA ARG A 730 20.24 -10.86 8.23
C ARG A 730 19.78 -10.27 6.91
N ILE A 731 20.39 -9.19 6.51
CA ILE A 731 20.25 -8.57 5.20
C ILE A 731 21.60 -8.66 4.48
N LEU A 732 21.59 -9.24 3.29
CA LEU A 732 22.77 -9.32 2.44
C LEU A 732 22.63 -8.27 1.33
N TYR A 733 23.62 -7.41 1.23
CA TYR A 733 23.76 -6.41 0.19
C TYR A 733 24.78 -6.84 -0.88
N GLU A 734 24.76 -6.18 -2.02
CA GLU A 734 25.74 -6.33 -3.09
C GLU A 734 27.16 -6.14 -2.54
N GLY A 735 28.11 -6.97 -3.01
CA GLY A 735 29.51 -6.95 -2.54
C GLY A 735 29.70 -7.70 -1.21
N ASP A 736 28.81 -8.64 -0.88
CA ASP A 736 28.88 -9.51 0.30
C ASP A 736 28.87 -8.76 1.65
N VAL A 737 28.32 -7.55 1.69
CA VAL A 737 28.12 -6.80 2.94
C VAL A 737 26.87 -7.31 3.64
N CYS A 738 27.03 -7.77 4.89
CA CYS A 738 25.96 -8.29 5.72
C CYS A 738 25.59 -7.32 6.83
N LEU A 739 24.31 -6.97 6.93
CA LEU A 739 23.72 -6.25 8.05
C LEU A 739 22.93 -7.27 8.90
N TYR A 740 23.21 -7.33 10.19
CA TYR A 740 22.47 -8.14 11.15
C TYR A 740 21.70 -7.22 12.10
N VAL A 741 20.43 -7.48 12.29
CA VAL A 741 19.54 -6.72 13.17
C VAL A 741 18.97 -7.64 14.24
N ASN A 742 19.12 -7.25 15.51
CA ASN A 742 18.64 -8.01 16.66
C ASN A 742 17.59 -7.18 17.43
N TYR A 743 16.36 -7.66 17.42
CA TYR A 743 15.22 -7.10 18.14
C TYR A 743 15.07 -7.68 19.55
N ASN A 744 15.86 -8.70 19.91
CA ASN A 744 15.76 -9.37 21.20
C ASN A 744 16.43 -8.54 22.30
N SER A 745 15.93 -8.69 23.53
CA SER A 745 16.47 -8.03 24.73
C SER A 745 17.82 -8.60 25.20
N GLN A 746 18.33 -9.61 24.53
CA GLN A 746 19.63 -10.23 24.79
C GLN A 746 20.51 -10.15 23.54
N GLU A 747 21.81 -10.15 23.75
CA GLU A 747 22.75 -10.29 22.65
C GLU A 747 22.60 -11.65 21.97
N GLU A 748 22.82 -11.69 20.68
CA GLU A 748 22.69 -12.89 19.85
C GLU A 748 24.04 -13.22 19.19
N MET A 749 24.38 -14.51 19.19
CA MET A 749 25.59 -14.98 18.53
C MET A 749 25.24 -15.58 17.15
N ILE A 750 25.90 -15.11 16.10
CA ILE A 750 25.84 -15.68 14.75
C ILE A 750 27.26 -15.96 14.29
N ASP A 751 27.58 -17.23 14.06
CA ASP A 751 28.93 -17.67 13.82
C ASP A 751 29.83 -17.10 14.94
N ASP A 752 30.90 -16.45 14.69
CA ASP A 752 31.76 -15.84 15.73
C ASP A 752 31.44 -14.35 15.98
N THR A 753 30.23 -13.88 15.66
CA THR A 753 29.86 -12.48 15.73
C THR A 753 28.74 -12.24 16.73
N VAL A 754 28.96 -11.32 17.68
CA VAL A 754 27.95 -10.88 18.65
C VAL A 754 27.13 -9.71 18.09
N VAL A 755 25.83 -9.90 17.99
CA VAL A 755 24.87 -8.84 17.63
C VAL A 755 24.25 -8.34 18.92
N PRO A 756 24.44 -7.05 19.30
CA PRO A 756 23.99 -6.53 20.58
C PRO A 756 22.47 -6.57 20.72
N ALA A 757 21.97 -6.64 21.95
CA ALA A 757 20.56 -6.55 22.27
C ALA A 757 19.97 -5.23 21.75
N TYR A 758 18.77 -5.27 21.15
CA TYR A 758 18.12 -4.10 20.52
C TYR A 758 19.07 -3.29 19.63
N GLY A 759 19.90 -4.01 18.83
CA GLY A 759 20.98 -3.38 18.08
C GLY A 759 21.24 -4.06 16.74
N PHE A 760 22.34 -3.66 16.13
CA PHE A 760 22.75 -4.15 14.81
C PHE A 760 24.27 -4.16 14.68
N ILE A 761 24.75 -4.88 13.67
CA ILE A 761 26.13 -4.81 13.20
C ILE A 761 26.19 -4.87 11.68
N VAL A 762 27.20 -4.26 11.10
CA VAL A 762 27.56 -4.37 9.67
C VAL A 762 28.87 -5.13 9.58
N LYS A 763 28.94 -6.13 8.68
CA LYS A 763 30.11 -7.00 8.48
C LYS A 763 30.43 -7.11 6.99
N GLY A 764 31.70 -7.03 6.65
CA GLY A 764 32.17 -7.13 5.26
C GLY A 764 32.25 -5.80 4.51
N ALA A 765 31.88 -4.67 5.14
CA ALA A 765 32.29 -3.37 4.65
C ALA A 765 33.81 -3.28 4.86
N ASP A 766 34.56 -2.97 3.79
CA ASP A 766 35.99 -2.73 3.90
C ASP A 766 36.27 -1.78 5.08
N GLU A 767 37.11 -2.20 6.01
CA GLU A 767 37.65 -1.33 7.06
C GLU A 767 38.52 -0.27 6.34
N SER A 768 37.90 0.81 5.87
CA SER A 768 38.56 1.95 5.26
C SER A 768 38.78 3.06 6.29
#